data_49cdd4d1ce168573858f64d12cdb9f61
#
_entry.id   49cdd4d1ce168573858f64d12cdb9f61
#
_cell.length_a   1.000
_cell.length_b   1.000
_cell.length_c   1.000
_cell.angle_alpha   90.00
_cell.angle_beta   90.00
_cell.angle_gamma   90.00
#
_symmetry.space_group_name_H-M   'P 1'
#
loop_
_entity.id
_entity.type
_entity.pdbx_description
1 polymer ?
#
loop_
_entity_poly.entity_id
_entity_poly.type
_entity_poly.pdbx_seq_one_letter_code
_entity_poly.pdbx_strand_id
1 'polypeptide(L)'
;MRKTILTLWFTLCLLLPSFAATPIDGLLERIDKGASKKFIIEQKKSDIDFFELDQRGKKVVVRGNNYVNIAAGINWYLKYYAGIHLSWNCMEAKLPAVLPPVTQKERHETTLSLRYDFNYCTFSYTMAFWDWERWEQEIDWMALHGINMPLAAVGYECVWKNIMERLGYSKKDIDDFIAGPAFLAWWEMNNLEGWGGPNPDSWYSQQEALQKKILKRMKEYGIKPVLPGYSGMVPSKFLVQQAEVSNNIESSESSISTVQLWNGFTRPGILMPTDPRFQQFSDMFYEESIRLFGKADYYSMDPFHEASNIPAGLDLDACFKAINAAMKKANPKAKWVCQGWNENPREEMLRAIEPGDVIFLDLFSECRPMWGAPSIWQKDKGYADHDWCFCLLENFGANIGLHGRMDQLIDNFYLTKNYPQAQHLIGMGLTMEGSETNPIMYELMCELPWRDEKFTKEEWVKGYVKARYGADDEKVQEAWQILAREIYNCPPSNNQQGPHESIFCSRPSLDCFQASSWSKMSNYYDPTTTADAARLMVSVADKFKGNNNFEYDLVDILRQAIADQARIVYNQTVADFKSFDKKRYKSDYKEFLRLLLLQDKLLKTRSEFRVGRWTEQAKQRGTTQAEKDLYEWNARVQITTWGNRYCANTGKLRDYAHKEWEGILKDFYYPRWAKYWSVLEEQIDGKAPVLPVGNSSWARYCQDNPALTIDWYAMEEPWTLDHTPYGAEGEGDLVETAKEVFKEAFGK
;
A
#
# COMPACT_ATOMS: atom_id res chain seq x y z
N MET A 1 -60.49 58.38 -34.01
CA MET A 1 -59.19 57.80 -34.43
C MET A 1 -58.19 58.10 -33.36
N ARG A 2 -57.88 57.12 -32.49
CA ARG A 2 -56.83 57.21 -31.49
C ARG A 2 -55.81 56.11 -31.85
N LYS A 3 -54.59 56.49 -32.17
CA LYS A 3 -53.48 55.60 -32.43
C LYS A 3 -52.86 55.24 -31.09
N THR A 4 -52.89 53.95 -30.76
CA THR A 4 -52.18 53.38 -29.60
C THR A 4 -50.79 52.94 -30.06
N ILE A 5 -49.74 53.54 -29.53
CA ILE A 5 -48.35 53.16 -29.76
C ILE A 5 -48.00 52.07 -28.72
N LEU A 6 -47.73 50.86 -29.22
CA LEU A 6 -47.23 49.73 -28.40
C LEU A 6 -45.70 49.83 -28.34
N THR A 7 -45.15 50.12 -27.17
CA THR A 7 -43.71 50.14 -26.94
C THR A 7 -43.27 48.74 -26.52
N LEU A 8 -42.56 48.01 -27.41
CA LEU A 8 -41.93 46.72 -27.11
C LEU A 8 -40.65 46.96 -26.32
N TRP A 9 -40.63 46.56 -25.05
CA TRP A 9 -39.39 46.43 -24.26
C TRP A 9 -38.72 45.11 -24.60
N PHE A 10 -37.60 45.16 -25.31
CA PHE A 10 -36.69 44.00 -25.46
C PHE A 10 -35.84 43.92 -24.16
N THR A 11 -36.21 42.97 -23.31
CA THR A 11 -35.34 42.57 -22.17
C THR A 11 -34.25 41.68 -22.73
N LEU A 12 -33.04 42.22 -22.91
CA LEU A 12 -31.86 41.49 -23.27
C LEU A 12 -31.42 40.70 -22.02
N CYS A 13 -31.93 39.46 -21.87
CA CYS A 13 -31.34 38.52 -20.92
C CYS A 13 -29.93 38.16 -21.40
N LEU A 14 -28.93 38.77 -20.81
CA LEU A 14 -27.56 38.30 -20.85
C LEU A 14 -27.55 36.86 -20.26
N LEU A 15 -27.64 35.87 -21.11
CA LEU A 15 -27.30 34.48 -20.77
C LEU A 15 -25.79 34.46 -20.45
N LEU A 16 -25.45 34.74 -19.18
CA LEU A 16 -24.15 34.32 -18.66
C LEU A 16 -24.11 32.79 -18.79
N PRO A 17 -23.11 32.21 -19.47
CA PRO A 17 -22.98 30.78 -19.51
C PRO A 17 -22.82 30.30 -18.05
N SER A 18 -23.85 29.63 -17.56
CA SER A 18 -23.73 28.82 -16.33
C SER A 18 -22.74 27.73 -16.67
N PHE A 19 -21.47 27.91 -16.31
CA PHE A 19 -20.51 26.80 -16.36
C PHE A 19 -21.03 25.72 -15.43
N ALA A 20 -21.36 24.57 -16.00
CA ALA A 20 -21.66 23.40 -15.19
C ALA A 20 -20.44 23.12 -14.28
N ALA A 21 -20.72 22.81 -13.01
CA ALA A 21 -19.67 22.49 -12.05
C ALA A 21 -18.83 21.30 -12.58
N THR A 22 -17.52 21.48 -12.58
CA THR A 22 -16.60 20.42 -13.00
C THR A 22 -16.30 19.49 -11.83
N PRO A 23 -15.79 18.27 -12.05
CA PRO A 23 -15.30 17.40 -10.97
C PRO A 23 -14.25 18.09 -10.08
N ILE A 24 -13.45 18.98 -10.67
CA ILE A 24 -12.42 19.76 -9.96
C ILE A 24 -13.05 20.76 -8.97
N ASP A 25 -14.19 21.35 -9.29
CA ASP A 25 -14.88 22.23 -8.34
C ASP A 25 -15.29 21.46 -7.08
N GLY A 26 -15.79 20.22 -7.24
CA GLY A 26 -16.12 19.34 -6.12
C GLY A 26 -14.88 18.96 -5.27
N LEU A 27 -13.76 18.65 -5.91
CA LEU A 27 -12.49 18.39 -5.23
C LEU A 27 -12.03 19.61 -4.40
N LEU A 28 -12.04 20.79 -5.00
CA LEU A 28 -11.66 22.04 -4.31
C LEU A 28 -12.56 22.32 -3.11
N GLU A 29 -13.87 22.09 -3.22
CA GLU A 29 -14.82 22.27 -2.11
C GLU A 29 -14.59 21.27 -0.96
N ARG A 30 -14.04 20.07 -1.22
CA ARG A 30 -13.65 19.11 -0.19
C ARG A 30 -12.34 19.50 0.49
N ILE A 31 -11.42 20.15 -0.22
CA ILE A 31 -10.19 20.69 0.38
C ILE A 31 -10.50 21.87 1.33
N ASP A 32 -11.25 22.88 0.85
CA ASP A 32 -11.70 24.02 1.64
C ASP A 32 -13.01 24.59 1.06
N LYS A 33 -14.01 24.71 1.89
CA LYS A 33 -15.33 25.24 1.47
C LYS A 33 -15.21 26.63 0.84
N GLY A 34 -15.64 26.75 -0.41
CA GLY A 34 -15.55 27.98 -1.21
C GLY A 34 -14.25 28.12 -2.00
N ALA A 35 -13.36 27.13 -1.98
CA ALA A 35 -12.10 27.15 -2.73
C ALA A 35 -12.31 27.22 -4.24
N SER A 36 -13.33 26.56 -4.79
CA SER A 36 -13.64 26.56 -6.23
C SER A 36 -13.77 27.98 -6.79
N LYS A 37 -14.27 28.92 -5.99
CA LYS A 37 -14.43 30.34 -6.40
C LYS A 37 -13.10 31.07 -6.61
N LYS A 38 -12.01 30.55 -6.09
CA LYS A 38 -10.65 31.15 -6.15
C LYS A 38 -9.88 30.72 -7.40
N PHE A 39 -10.36 29.69 -8.11
CA PHE A 39 -9.72 29.14 -9.30
C PHE A 39 -10.54 29.36 -10.56
N ILE A 40 -9.88 29.26 -11.71
CA ILE A 40 -10.46 29.16 -13.04
C ILE A 40 -9.89 27.90 -13.67
N ILE A 41 -10.76 26.96 -14.04
CA ILE A 41 -10.39 25.67 -14.60
C ILE A 41 -10.61 25.71 -16.11
N GLU A 42 -9.55 25.45 -16.88
CA GLU A 42 -9.61 25.45 -18.35
C GLU A 42 -8.99 24.17 -18.92
N GLN A 43 -9.79 23.35 -19.56
CA GLN A 43 -9.28 22.18 -20.28
C GLN A 43 -8.82 22.57 -21.68
N LYS A 44 -7.62 22.14 -22.08
CA LYS A 44 -7.04 22.38 -23.41
C LYS A 44 -6.54 21.09 -24.05
N LYS A 45 -6.83 20.89 -25.32
CA LYS A 45 -6.33 19.71 -26.06
C LYS A 45 -4.80 19.76 -26.19
N SER A 46 -4.15 18.63 -25.96
CA SER A 46 -2.73 18.39 -26.18
C SER A 46 -2.51 16.87 -26.32
N ASP A 47 -1.56 16.48 -27.14
CA ASP A 47 -1.11 15.09 -27.29
C ASP A 47 -0.10 14.70 -26.19
N ILE A 48 0.48 15.68 -25.50
CA ILE A 48 1.37 15.50 -24.36
C ILE A 48 0.64 15.91 -23.11
N ASP A 49 0.74 15.12 -22.06
CA ASP A 49 0.17 15.45 -20.75
C ASP A 49 0.84 16.69 -20.18
N PHE A 50 0.04 17.63 -19.71
CA PHE A 50 0.53 18.88 -19.13
C PHE A 50 -0.42 19.47 -18.13
N PHE A 51 0.12 20.29 -17.25
CA PHE A 51 -0.61 21.35 -16.56
C PHE A 51 0.09 22.69 -16.70
N GLU A 52 -0.68 23.77 -16.57
CA GLU A 52 -0.21 25.15 -16.71
C GLU A 52 -0.87 26.02 -15.67
N LEU A 53 -0.07 26.82 -14.98
CA LEU A 53 -0.51 27.83 -14.00
C LEU A 53 -0.41 29.23 -14.58
N ASP A 54 -1.41 30.05 -14.32
CA ASP A 54 -1.49 31.44 -14.78
C ASP A 54 -2.35 32.28 -13.82
N GLN A 55 -2.41 33.55 -14.03
CA GLN A 55 -3.19 34.49 -13.21
C GLN A 55 -4.22 35.24 -14.05
N ARG A 56 -5.44 35.38 -13.54
CA ARG A 56 -6.49 36.24 -14.11
C ARG A 56 -7.19 37.03 -13.01
N GLY A 57 -6.80 38.30 -12.85
CA GLY A 57 -7.26 39.12 -11.75
C GLY A 57 -6.82 38.52 -10.40
N LYS A 58 -7.78 38.22 -9.52
CA LYS A 58 -7.49 37.61 -8.21
C LYS A 58 -7.57 36.08 -8.21
N LYS A 59 -7.84 35.45 -9.36
CA LYS A 59 -8.02 34.01 -9.46
C LYS A 59 -6.81 33.36 -10.13
N VAL A 60 -6.46 32.20 -9.61
CA VAL A 60 -5.48 31.33 -10.21
C VAL A 60 -6.14 30.57 -11.37
N VAL A 61 -5.49 30.55 -12.53
CA VAL A 61 -5.94 29.79 -13.69
C VAL A 61 -5.13 28.52 -13.77
N VAL A 62 -5.80 27.38 -13.76
CA VAL A 62 -5.16 26.06 -13.93
C VAL A 62 -5.66 25.43 -15.22
N ARG A 63 -4.74 25.07 -16.10
CA ARG A 63 -5.02 24.44 -17.39
C ARG A 63 -4.38 23.06 -17.45
N GLY A 64 -5.02 22.15 -18.17
CA GLY A 64 -4.50 20.83 -18.48
C GLY A 64 -5.28 20.17 -19.60
N ASN A 65 -4.80 19.06 -20.14
CA ASN A 65 -5.51 18.34 -21.19
C ASN A 65 -6.60 17.39 -20.66
N ASN A 66 -6.59 17.08 -19.36
CA ASN A 66 -7.61 16.31 -18.65
C ASN A 66 -7.74 16.80 -17.20
N TYR A 67 -8.75 16.29 -16.47
CA TYR A 67 -9.00 16.74 -15.09
C TYR A 67 -7.93 16.26 -14.10
N VAL A 68 -7.32 15.10 -14.33
CA VAL A 68 -6.22 14.61 -13.48
C VAL A 68 -5.01 15.55 -13.56
N ASN A 69 -4.64 15.97 -14.77
CA ASN A 69 -3.51 16.88 -14.95
C ASN A 69 -3.82 18.30 -14.41
N ILE A 70 -5.08 18.73 -14.49
CA ILE A 70 -5.53 19.98 -13.85
C ILE A 70 -5.43 19.86 -12.32
N ALA A 71 -5.84 18.72 -11.73
CA ALA A 71 -5.72 18.48 -10.29
C ALA A 71 -4.25 18.44 -9.84
N ALA A 72 -3.35 17.82 -10.64
CA ALA A 72 -1.91 17.85 -10.39
C ALA A 72 -1.37 19.30 -10.40
N GLY A 73 -1.84 20.13 -11.32
CA GLY A 73 -1.50 21.57 -11.34
C GLY A 73 -2.01 22.31 -10.11
N ILE A 74 -3.19 21.96 -9.58
CA ILE A 74 -3.70 22.52 -8.32
C ILE A 74 -2.81 22.12 -7.16
N ASN A 75 -2.44 20.82 -7.04
CA ASN A 75 -1.53 20.34 -6.00
C ASN A 75 -0.18 21.06 -6.06
N TRP A 76 0.38 21.20 -7.25
CA TRP A 76 1.61 21.96 -7.48
C TRP A 76 1.49 23.41 -7.01
N TYR A 77 0.39 24.09 -7.36
CA TYR A 77 0.11 25.45 -6.91
C TYR A 77 -0.03 25.53 -5.38
N LEU A 78 -0.80 24.65 -4.77
CA LEU A 78 -0.97 24.61 -3.32
C LEU A 78 0.36 24.44 -2.61
N LYS A 79 1.22 23.57 -3.11
CA LYS A 79 2.53 23.28 -2.53
C LYS A 79 3.52 24.42 -2.71
N TYR A 80 3.75 24.89 -3.93
CA TYR A 80 4.85 25.80 -4.24
C TYR A 80 4.48 27.30 -4.13
N TYR A 81 3.21 27.65 -4.20
CA TYR A 81 2.76 29.03 -4.07
C TYR A 81 2.04 29.28 -2.74
N ALA A 82 1.13 28.39 -2.35
CA ALA A 82 0.33 28.59 -1.14
C ALA A 82 0.96 28.00 0.13
N GLY A 83 2.03 27.19 0.03
CA GLY A 83 2.67 26.54 1.17
C GLY A 83 1.76 25.54 1.87
N ILE A 84 0.95 24.80 1.10
CA ILE A 84 -0.02 23.81 1.58
C ILE A 84 0.31 22.47 0.96
N HIS A 85 0.52 21.46 1.80
CA HIS A 85 0.76 20.09 1.39
C HIS A 85 -0.42 19.22 1.80
N LEU A 86 -0.99 18.51 0.82
CA LEU A 86 -2.06 17.52 1.01
C LEU A 86 -1.46 16.12 0.92
N SER A 87 -1.72 15.30 1.92
CA SER A 87 -1.26 13.93 1.96
C SER A 87 -2.32 13.01 2.56
N TRP A 88 -2.11 11.70 2.51
CA TRP A 88 -3.11 10.73 2.94
C TRP A 88 -3.65 10.98 4.38
N ASN A 89 -2.82 11.53 5.27
CA ASN A 89 -3.18 11.86 6.65
C ASN A 89 -3.90 13.21 6.79
N CYS A 90 -3.86 14.07 5.76
CA CYS A 90 -4.44 15.41 5.80
C CYS A 90 -4.82 15.89 4.39
N MET A 91 -6.09 15.72 4.02
CA MET A 91 -6.64 16.13 2.73
C MET A 91 -7.45 17.45 2.79
N GLU A 92 -7.64 17.98 3.99
CA GLU A 92 -8.30 19.28 4.20
C GLU A 92 -7.26 20.35 4.55
N ALA A 93 -7.45 21.55 4.02
CA ALA A 93 -6.57 22.66 4.30
C ALA A 93 -7.32 23.98 4.21
N LYS A 94 -7.00 24.93 5.09
CA LYS A 94 -7.56 26.28 5.03
C LYS A 94 -6.79 27.14 4.04
N LEU A 95 -7.40 27.47 2.91
CA LEU A 95 -6.79 28.32 1.90
C LEU A 95 -6.80 29.80 2.33
N PRO A 96 -5.73 30.57 2.05
CA PRO A 96 -5.71 32.02 2.28
C PRO A 96 -6.91 32.71 1.65
N ALA A 97 -7.42 33.78 2.29
CA ALA A 97 -8.53 34.57 1.76
C ALA A 97 -8.23 35.09 0.33
N VAL A 98 -6.99 35.54 0.13
CA VAL A 98 -6.43 35.88 -1.17
C VAL A 98 -5.28 34.92 -1.45
N LEU A 99 -5.40 34.17 -2.55
CA LEU A 99 -4.36 33.24 -2.98
C LEU A 99 -3.09 33.99 -3.41
N PRO A 100 -1.89 33.49 -3.09
CA PRO A 100 -0.65 34.00 -3.63
C PRO A 100 -0.68 34.05 -5.17
N PRO A 101 -0.23 35.14 -5.81
CA PRO A 101 -0.35 35.27 -7.25
C PRO A 101 0.67 34.39 -7.99
N VAL A 102 0.25 33.85 -9.13
CA VAL A 102 1.16 33.29 -10.14
C VAL A 102 1.75 34.45 -10.93
N THR A 103 2.96 34.87 -10.58
CA THR A 103 3.62 36.06 -11.16
C THR A 103 4.13 35.84 -12.56
N GLN A 104 4.45 34.61 -12.91
CA GLN A 104 4.89 34.19 -14.23
C GLN A 104 4.16 32.92 -14.62
N LYS A 105 3.65 32.87 -15.85
CA LYS A 105 3.03 31.68 -16.39
C LYS A 105 4.02 30.50 -16.34
N GLU A 106 3.58 29.37 -15.77
CA GLU A 106 4.37 28.18 -15.56
C GLU A 106 3.69 27.00 -16.24
N ARG A 107 4.47 26.14 -16.93
CA ARG A 107 3.95 24.95 -17.59
C ARG A 107 4.86 23.76 -17.33
N HIS A 108 4.25 22.64 -16.97
CA HIS A 108 4.89 21.34 -16.79
C HIS A 108 4.29 20.34 -17.76
N GLU A 109 5.13 19.55 -18.39
CA GLU A 109 4.76 18.53 -19.36
C GLU A 109 5.36 17.18 -18.99
N THR A 110 4.73 16.10 -19.41
CA THR A 110 5.30 14.76 -19.25
C THR A 110 4.93 13.86 -20.42
N THR A 111 5.89 13.08 -20.89
CA THR A 111 5.71 12.00 -21.87
C THR A 111 5.27 10.69 -21.21
N LEU A 112 5.35 10.60 -19.86
CA LEU A 112 4.89 9.45 -19.09
C LEU A 112 3.36 9.52 -18.94
N SER A 113 2.67 9.04 -19.96
CA SER A 113 1.21 9.19 -20.11
C SER A 113 0.42 8.30 -19.13
N LEU A 114 1.03 7.25 -18.57
CA LEU A 114 0.41 6.35 -17.61
C LEU A 114 1.04 6.55 -16.23
N ARG A 115 0.19 6.74 -15.23
CA ARG A 115 0.58 6.89 -13.84
C ARG A 115 -0.28 5.96 -13.00
N TYR A 116 0.32 4.81 -12.67
CA TYR A 116 -0.30 3.68 -12.01
C TYR A 116 -0.33 3.84 -10.49
N ASP A 117 -1.28 3.19 -9.83
CA ASP A 117 -1.33 3.10 -8.37
C ASP A 117 -1.85 1.75 -7.90
N PHE A 118 -1.34 1.31 -6.76
CA PHE A 118 -1.64 0.15 -5.96
C PHE A 118 -1.01 -1.17 -6.40
N ASN A 119 -0.73 -1.97 -5.39
CA ASN A 119 -0.48 -3.40 -5.48
C ASN A 119 -1.77 -4.15 -5.09
N TYR A 120 -1.91 -5.42 -5.45
CA TYR A 120 -3.02 -6.23 -4.93
C TYR A 120 -3.02 -6.26 -3.39
N CYS A 121 -1.86 -6.42 -2.77
CA CYS A 121 -1.72 -6.46 -1.31
C CYS A 121 -2.23 -5.20 -0.61
N THR A 122 -2.19 -4.04 -1.26
CA THR A 122 -2.69 -2.77 -0.72
C THR A 122 -4.17 -2.86 -0.35
N PHE A 123 -4.97 -3.57 -1.17
CA PHE A 123 -6.40 -3.79 -0.93
C PHE A 123 -6.69 -4.56 0.36
N SER A 124 -5.76 -5.39 0.81
CA SER A 124 -5.88 -6.13 2.06
C SER A 124 -5.15 -5.48 3.23
N TYR A 125 -3.90 -5.00 3.05
CA TYR A 125 -3.12 -4.45 4.16
C TYR A 125 -3.49 -3.02 4.57
N THR A 126 -4.17 -2.26 3.69
CA THR A 126 -4.61 -0.89 3.99
C THR A 126 -6.12 -0.71 3.78
N MET A 127 -6.66 -1.25 2.68
CA MET A 127 -7.98 -0.87 2.17
C MET A 127 -9.10 -1.87 2.48
N ALA A 128 -8.80 -2.99 3.18
CA ALA A 128 -9.74 -4.11 3.38
C ALA A 128 -11.13 -3.67 3.90
N PHE A 129 -11.17 -2.63 4.72
CA PHE A 129 -12.39 -2.17 5.38
C PHE A 129 -12.75 -0.71 5.06
N TRP A 130 -12.13 -0.10 4.05
CA TRP A 130 -12.45 1.27 3.66
C TRP A 130 -13.91 1.41 3.22
N ASP A 131 -14.55 2.46 3.70
CA ASP A 131 -15.85 2.90 3.26
C ASP A 131 -15.75 3.87 2.06
N TRP A 132 -16.90 4.40 1.64
CA TRP A 132 -16.93 5.33 0.52
C TRP A 132 -16.18 6.64 0.83
N GLU A 133 -16.31 7.17 2.02
CA GLU A 133 -15.71 8.44 2.43
C GLU A 133 -14.18 8.35 2.33
N ARG A 134 -13.59 7.26 2.80
CA ARG A 134 -12.14 7.04 2.68
C ARG A 134 -11.71 6.80 1.23
N TRP A 135 -12.50 6.06 0.44
CA TRP A 135 -12.22 5.89 -0.99
C TRP A 135 -12.36 7.20 -1.79
N GLU A 136 -13.34 8.06 -1.48
CA GLU A 136 -13.47 9.38 -2.10
C GLU A 136 -12.23 10.24 -1.86
N GLN A 137 -11.73 10.22 -0.62
CA GLN A 137 -10.50 10.92 -0.24
C GLN A 137 -9.28 10.39 -1.03
N GLU A 138 -9.16 9.08 -1.19
CA GLU A 138 -8.06 8.47 -1.93
C GLU A 138 -8.11 8.80 -3.43
N ILE A 139 -9.30 8.77 -4.04
CA ILE A 139 -9.45 9.15 -5.45
C ILE A 139 -9.12 10.63 -5.66
N ASP A 140 -9.46 11.49 -4.71
CA ASP A 140 -9.05 12.90 -4.73
C ASP A 140 -7.53 13.05 -4.59
N TRP A 141 -6.91 12.27 -3.71
CA TRP A 141 -5.45 12.23 -3.56
C TRP A 141 -4.78 11.78 -4.86
N MET A 142 -5.25 10.68 -5.44
CA MET A 142 -4.76 10.21 -6.75
C MET A 142 -4.84 11.28 -7.83
N ALA A 143 -5.98 11.95 -7.95
CA ALA A 143 -6.16 13.04 -8.93
C ALA A 143 -5.16 14.19 -8.70
N LEU A 144 -4.99 14.63 -7.44
CA LEU A 144 -4.04 15.69 -7.06
C LEU A 144 -2.58 15.30 -7.32
N HIS A 145 -2.26 14.02 -7.26
CA HIS A 145 -0.91 13.50 -7.53
C HIS A 145 -0.71 13.02 -8.97
N GLY A 146 -1.68 13.28 -9.84
CA GLY A 146 -1.57 12.99 -11.27
C GLY A 146 -1.77 11.53 -11.64
N ILE A 147 -2.22 10.68 -10.72
CA ILE A 147 -2.50 9.25 -10.96
C ILE A 147 -3.73 9.11 -11.88
N ASN A 148 -3.59 8.32 -12.93
CA ASN A 148 -4.64 8.17 -13.95
C ASN A 148 -4.95 6.71 -14.34
N MET A 149 -4.26 5.72 -13.76
CA MET A 149 -4.42 4.30 -14.09
C MET A 149 -4.26 3.40 -12.84
N PRO A 150 -5.10 3.55 -11.79
CA PRO A 150 -4.98 2.72 -10.59
C PRO A 150 -5.60 1.34 -10.77
N LEU A 151 -5.11 0.34 -10.01
CA LEU A 151 -5.80 -0.93 -9.81
C LEU A 151 -7.14 -0.68 -9.08
N ALA A 152 -8.19 -1.38 -9.46
CA ALA A 152 -9.52 -1.25 -8.87
C ALA A 152 -10.16 -2.64 -8.67
N ALA A 153 -9.67 -3.38 -7.66
CA ALA A 153 -10.01 -4.78 -7.42
C ALA A 153 -11.20 -4.99 -6.46
N VAL A 154 -11.77 -3.93 -5.86
CA VAL A 154 -12.91 -4.04 -4.93
C VAL A 154 -14.09 -4.76 -5.59
N GLY A 155 -14.70 -5.73 -4.88
CA GLY A 155 -15.94 -6.39 -5.30
C GLY A 155 -15.77 -7.49 -6.36
N TYR A 156 -14.54 -7.91 -6.69
CA TYR A 156 -14.32 -8.99 -7.66
C TYR A 156 -14.73 -10.37 -7.13
N GLU A 157 -14.80 -10.55 -5.83
CA GLU A 157 -15.42 -11.72 -5.20
C GLU A 157 -16.90 -11.87 -5.58
N CYS A 158 -17.62 -10.78 -5.90
CA CYS A 158 -18.98 -10.81 -6.41
C CYS A 158 -19.06 -11.46 -7.81
N VAL A 159 -18.08 -11.19 -8.67
CA VAL A 159 -17.98 -11.81 -10.01
C VAL A 159 -17.91 -13.33 -9.86
N TRP A 160 -17.02 -13.82 -9.01
CA TRP A 160 -16.82 -15.23 -8.78
C TRP A 160 -18.01 -15.92 -8.09
N LYS A 161 -18.62 -15.26 -7.08
CA LYS A 161 -19.85 -15.76 -6.44
C LYS A 161 -20.94 -16.02 -7.49
N ASN A 162 -21.19 -15.04 -8.35
CA ASN A 162 -22.23 -15.14 -9.37
C ASN A 162 -21.92 -16.23 -10.43
N ILE A 163 -20.64 -16.38 -10.81
CA ILE A 163 -20.21 -17.45 -11.73
C ILE A 163 -20.45 -18.81 -11.10
N MET A 164 -20.04 -19.01 -9.85
CA MET A 164 -20.19 -20.29 -9.15
C MET A 164 -21.67 -20.64 -8.95
N GLU A 165 -22.52 -19.69 -8.61
CA GLU A 165 -23.97 -19.89 -8.54
C GLU A 165 -24.55 -20.33 -9.92
N ARG A 166 -24.14 -19.69 -11.00
CA ARG A 166 -24.54 -20.06 -12.38
C ARG A 166 -24.07 -21.47 -12.76
N LEU A 167 -22.94 -21.92 -12.23
CA LEU A 167 -22.40 -23.26 -12.41
C LEU A 167 -23.02 -24.32 -11.49
N GLY A 168 -23.92 -23.92 -10.57
CA GLY A 168 -24.63 -24.80 -9.65
C GLY A 168 -23.83 -25.24 -8.42
N TYR A 169 -22.78 -24.52 -8.05
CA TYR A 169 -22.06 -24.75 -6.80
C TYR A 169 -22.92 -24.38 -5.58
N SER A 170 -22.77 -25.16 -4.52
CA SER A 170 -23.46 -24.86 -3.26
C SER A 170 -22.86 -23.63 -2.57
N LYS A 171 -23.64 -23.03 -1.64
CA LYS A 171 -23.11 -21.96 -0.78
C LYS A 171 -21.81 -22.38 -0.09
N LYS A 172 -21.75 -23.62 0.41
CA LYS A 172 -20.54 -24.13 1.05
C LYS A 172 -19.33 -24.14 0.11
N ASP A 173 -19.52 -24.49 -1.15
CA ASP A 173 -18.43 -24.51 -2.12
C ASP A 173 -17.91 -23.10 -2.42
N ILE A 174 -18.82 -22.11 -2.44
CA ILE A 174 -18.49 -20.69 -2.60
C ILE A 174 -17.73 -20.19 -1.36
N ASP A 175 -18.21 -20.53 -0.16
CA ASP A 175 -17.60 -20.17 1.11
C ASP A 175 -16.20 -20.82 1.29
N ASP A 176 -16.00 -22.04 0.80
CA ASP A 176 -14.71 -22.74 0.83
C ASP A 176 -13.69 -22.15 -0.18
N PHE A 177 -14.16 -21.44 -1.20
CA PHE A 177 -13.31 -20.88 -2.25
C PHE A 177 -12.94 -19.42 -2.00
N ILE A 178 -13.93 -18.54 -1.71
CA ILE A 178 -13.70 -17.11 -1.59
C ILE A 178 -13.13 -16.80 -0.20
N ALA A 179 -12.00 -16.10 -0.15
CA ALA A 179 -11.38 -15.70 1.11
C ALA A 179 -12.16 -14.60 1.83
N GLY A 180 -11.93 -14.48 3.13
CA GLY A 180 -12.49 -13.41 3.96
C GLY A 180 -11.92 -12.03 3.65
N PRO A 181 -12.55 -10.96 4.18
CA PRO A 181 -12.31 -9.56 3.79
C PRO A 181 -10.86 -9.12 3.82
N ALA A 182 -10.11 -9.49 4.85
CA ALA A 182 -8.73 -9.09 4.99
C ALA A 182 -7.74 -9.90 4.12
N PHE A 183 -8.21 -10.93 3.40
CA PHE A 183 -7.36 -11.88 2.67
C PHE A 183 -7.68 -11.98 1.18
N LEU A 184 -8.58 -11.14 0.68
CA LEU A 184 -9.01 -11.14 -0.74
C LEU A 184 -7.86 -10.91 -1.72
N ALA A 185 -6.87 -10.10 -1.39
CA ALA A 185 -5.72 -9.85 -2.26
C ALA A 185 -4.98 -11.13 -2.65
N TRP A 186 -4.71 -12.01 -1.70
CA TRP A 186 -4.02 -13.28 -1.96
C TRP A 186 -4.91 -14.30 -2.62
N TRP A 187 -6.21 -14.23 -2.40
CA TRP A 187 -7.17 -15.02 -3.16
C TRP A 187 -7.19 -14.60 -4.63
N GLU A 188 -7.26 -13.31 -4.92
CA GLU A 188 -7.22 -12.77 -6.30
C GLU A 188 -5.91 -13.08 -7.02
N MET A 189 -4.79 -13.10 -6.29
CA MET A 189 -3.49 -13.53 -6.80
C MET A 189 -3.34 -15.05 -6.90
N ASN A 190 -4.38 -15.84 -6.68
CA ASN A 190 -4.37 -17.31 -6.74
C ASN A 190 -3.45 -17.97 -5.70
N ASN A 191 -3.27 -17.35 -4.52
CA ASN A 191 -2.38 -17.85 -3.48
C ASN A 191 -3.10 -18.69 -2.42
N LEU A 192 -4.32 -18.34 -2.04
CA LEU A 192 -5.10 -19.05 -1.03
C LEU A 192 -6.60 -19.03 -1.34
N GLU A 193 -7.36 -20.00 -0.79
CA GLU A 193 -8.82 -20.00 -0.83
C GLU A 193 -9.41 -20.23 0.56
N GLY A 194 -10.64 -19.73 0.78
CA GLY A 194 -11.49 -19.96 1.95
C GLY A 194 -11.03 -19.34 3.28
N TRP A 195 -9.77 -18.97 3.44
CA TRP A 195 -9.26 -18.43 4.70
C TRP A 195 -9.88 -17.08 5.05
N GLY A 196 -10.30 -16.92 6.31
CA GLY A 196 -10.89 -15.68 6.79
C GLY A 196 -12.40 -15.57 6.56
N GLY A 197 -12.99 -16.46 5.76
CA GLY A 197 -14.42 -16.52 5.49
C GLY A 197 -15.22 -17.32 6.54
N PRO A 198 -16.52 -17.58 6.25
CA PRO A 198 -17.24 -17.22 5.02
C PRO A 198 -17.74 -15.78 5.02
N ASN A 199 -17.79 -15.17 3.82
CA ASN A 199 -18.36 -13.83 3.65
C ASN A 199 -19.89 -13.89 3.68
N PRO A 200 -20.59 -13.04 4.47
CA PRO A 200 -22.03 -12.94 4.44
C PRO A 200 -22.54 -12.23 3.17
N ASP A 201 -23.82 -12.44 2.81
CA ASP A 201 -24.41 -11.80 1.62
C ASP A 201 -24.41 -10.27 1.66
N SER A 202 -24.45 -9.70 2.88
CA SER A 202 -24.30 -8.26 3.12
C SER A 202 -22.97 -7.72 2.62
N TRP A 203 -21.86 -8.49 2.79
CA TRP A 203 -20.54 -8.13 2.29
C TRP A 203 -20.54 -7.95 0.77
N TYR A 204 -20.97 -8.97 0.04
CA TYR A 204 -21.02 -8.90 -1.44
C TYR A 204 -21.82 -7.73 -1.95
N SER A 205 -23.02 -7.49 -1.36
CA SER A 205 -23.87 -6.35 -1.72
C SER A 205 -23.19 -4.99 -1.49
N GLN A 206 -22.51 -4.85 -0.36
CA GLN A 206 -21.77 -3.63 -0.03
C GLN A 206 -20.57 -3.40 -0.95
N GLN A 207 -19.79 -4.45 -1.27
CA GLN A 207 -18.61 -4.34 -2.12
C GLN A 207 -18.99 -4.03 -3.58
N GLU A 208 -20.02 -4.65 -4.11
CA GLU A 208 -20.55 -4.30 -5.44
C GLU A 208 -20.97 -2.83 -5.52
N ALA A 209 -21.72 -2.36 -4.51
CA ALA A 209 -22.17 -0.97 -4.46
C ALA A 209 -20.99 0.01 -4.30
N LEU A 210 -19.98 -0.35 -3.49
CA LEU A 210 -18.77 0.46 -3.29
C LEU A 210 -17.96 0.58 -4.58
N GLN A 211 -17.71 -0.54 -5.26
CA GLN A 211 -16.96 -0.54 -6.52
C GLN A 211 -17.63 0.33 -7.60
N LYS A 212 -18.96 0.27 -7.69
CA LYS A 212 -19.71 1.13 -8.62
C LYS A 212 -19.51 2.63 -8.31
N LYS A 213 -19.43 3.02 -7.04
CA LYS A 213 -19.13 4.40 -6.64
C LYS A 213 -17.69 4.80 -6.99
N ILE A 214 -16.72 3.92 -6.71
CA ILE A 214 -15.31 4.10 -7.03
C ILE A 214 -15.13 4.34 -8.53
N LEU A 215 -15.62 3.41 -9.36
CA LEU A 215 -15.51 3.51 -10.83
C LEU A 215 -16.22 4.73 -11.41
N LYS A 216 -17.36 5.12 -10.83
CA LYS A 216 -18.06 6.34 -11.23
C LYS A 216 -17.20 7.58 -10.95
N ARG A 217 -16.62 7.71 -9.76
CA ARG A 217 -15.78 8.87 -9.41
C ARG A 217 -14.50 8.89 -10.24
N MET A 218 -13.84 7.75 -10.45
CA MET A 218 -12.68 7.66 -11.35
C MET A 218 -13.01 8.16 -12.75
N LYS A 219 -14.16 7.74 -13.29
CA LYS A 219 -14.63 8.17 -14.60
C LYS A 219 -14.90 9.69 -14.66
N GLU A 220 -15.42 10.30 -13.61
CA GLU A 220 -15.66 11.74 -13.52
C GLU A 220 -14.35 12.54 -13.69
N TYR A 221 -13.24 12.07 -13.13
CA TYR A 221 -11.92 12.67 -13.31
C TYR A 221 -11.23 12.27 -14.62
N GLY A 222 -11.72 11.26 -15.31
CA GLY A 222 -11.04 10.66 -16.47
C GLY A 222 -9.93 9.67 -16.10
N ILE A 223 -9.91 9.21 -14.85
CA ILE A 223 -9.06 8.11 -14.39
C ILE A 223 -9.56 6.81 -15.02
N LYS A 224 -8.65 6.00 -15.56
CA LYS A 224 -8.92 4.73 -16.22
C LYS A 224 -8.51 3.58 -15.31
N PRO A 225 -9.47 2.89 -14.67
CA PRO A 225 -9.15 1.80 -13.75
C PRO A 225 -8.55 0.61 -14.49
N VAL A 226 -7.62 -0.07 -13.82
CA VAL A 226 -7.17 -1.41 -14.17
C VAL A 226 -8.03 -2.40 -13.38
N LEU A 227 -8.78 -3.25 -14.06
CA LEU A 227 -9.64 -4.26 -13.43
C LEU A 227 -8.95 -5.63 -13.41
N PRO A 228 -9.20 -6.50 -12.43
CA PRO A 228 -8.76 -7.89 -12.49
C PRO A 228 -9.24 -8.58 -13.75
N GLY A 229 -8.34 -9.35 -14.40
CA GLY A 229 -8.62 -10.16 -15.56
C GLY A 229 -8.58 -11.66 -15.25
N TYR A 230 -8.82 -12.51 -16.24
CA TYR A 230 -8.87 -13.95 -16.07
C TYR A 230 -7.63 -14.63 -16.67
N SER A 231 -6.91 -15.41 -15.86
CA SER A 231 -5.73 -16.17 -16.28
C SER A 231 -5.78 -17.66 -15.94
N GLY A 232 -6.96 -18.18 -15.57
CA GLY A 232 -7.17 -19.61 -15.34
C GLY A 232 -7.57 -20.01 -13.91
N MET A 233 -7.76 -19.08 -12.98
CA MET A 233 -8.20 -19.40 -11.64
C MET A 233 -9.54 -20.16 -11.64
N VAL A 234 -9.63 -21.23 -10.85
CA VAL A 234 -10.85 -22.02 -10.60
C VAL A 234 -10.81 -22.52 -9.15
N PRO A 235 -11.95 -22.84 -8.52
CA PRO A 235 -11.93 -23.49 -7.21
C PRO A 235 -11.08 -24.77 -7.23
N SER A 236 -10.30 -25.03 -6.16
CA SER A 236 -9.51 -26.29 -6.06
C SER A 236 -10.40 -27.53 -6.18
N LYS A 237 -11.63 -27.46 -5.66
CA LYS A 237 -12.64 -28.52 -5.78
C LYS A 237 -12.96 -28.87 -7.24
N PHE A 238 -12.90 -27.92 -8.17
CA PHE A 238 -13.09 -28.19 -9.60
C PHE A 238 -12.07 -29.19 -10.12
N LEU A 239 -10.83 -29.11 -9.67
CA LEU A 239 -9.76 -30.03 -10.05
C LEU A 239 -10.02 -31.46 -9.55
N VAL A 240 -10.47 -31.61 -8.30
CA VAL A 240 -10.78 -32.91 -7.70
C VAL A 240 -11.93 -33.60 -8.43
N GLN A 241 -13.01 -32.88 -8.71
CA GLN A 241 -14.15 -33.40 -9.44
C GLN A 241 -13.78 -33.85 -10.86
N GLN A 242 -12.87 -33.14 -11.52
CA GLN A 242 -12.38 -33.53 -12.85
C GLN A 242 -11.49 -34.75 -12.79
N ALA A 243 -10.65 -34.89 -11.75
CA ALA A 243 -9.83 -36.11 -11.57
C ALA A 243 -10.67 -37.37 -11.36
N GLU A 244 -11.77 -37.27 -10.59
CA GLU A 244 -12.72 -38.36 -10.36
C GLU A 244 -13.44 -38.78 -11.67
N VAL A 245 -13.78 -37.86 -12.52
CA VAL A 245 -14.38 -38.11 -13.84
C VAL A 245 -13.35 -38.67 -14.81
N SER A 246 -12.09 -38.23 -14.75
CA SER A 246 -11.02 -38.64 -15.66
C SER A 246 -10.49 -40.04 -15.40
N ASN A 247 -10.71 -40.64 -14.22
CA ASN A 247 -10.41 -42.05 -13.97
C ASN A 247 -11.22 -43.00 -14.87
N ASN A 248 -12.18 -42.50 -15.65
CA ASN A 248 -12.96 -43.23 -16.66
C ASN A 248 -12.65 -42.83 -18.12
N ILE A 249 -11.73 -41.87 -18.36
CA ILE A 249 -11.37 -41.43 -19.71
C ILE A 249 -9.84 -41.17 -19.72
N GLU A 250 -9.12 -41.79 -20.63
CA GLU A 250 -7.72 -41.49 -20.97
C GLU A 250 -7.60 -40.04 -21.47
N SER A 251 -7.60 -39.05 -20.57
CA SER A 251 -7.33 -37.66 -20.92
C SER A 251 -5.93 -37.27 -20.43
N SER A 252 -5.21 -36.59 -21.30
CA SER A 252 -3.84 -36.15 -21.05
C SER A 252 -3.73 -35.39 -19.69
N GLU A 253 -2.91 -35.88 -18.79
CA GLU A 253 -2.63 -35.38 -17.44
C GLU A 253 -2.12 -33.90 -17.38
N SER A 254 -1.97 -33.23 -18.53
CA SER A 254 -1.30 -31.94 -18.65
C SER A 254 -2.22 -30.70 -18.54
N SER A 255 -3.55 -30.89 -18.52
CA SER A 255 -4.49 -29.76 -18.62
C SER A 255 -4.94 -29.16 -17.29
N ILE A 256 -4.61 -29.79 -16.16
CA ILE A 256 -5.07 -29.38 -14.82
C ILE A 256 -3.90 -29.43 -13.83
N SER A 257 -3.70 -28.36 -13.06
CA SER A 257 -2.71 -28.35 -11.98
C SER A 257 -3.14 -29.25 -10.82
N THR A 258 -2.20 -29.90 -10.16
CA THR A 258 -2.48 -30.56 -8.87
C THR A 258 -2.77 -29.52 -7.81
N VAL A 259 -3.56 -29.90 -6.78
CA VAL A 259 -3.80 -29.03 -5.61
C VAL A 259 -2.45 -28.65 -4.99
N GLN A 260 -2.22 -27.37 -4.80
CA GLN A 260 -0.98 -26.83 -4.29
C GLN A 260 -1.21 -26.10 -2.97
N LEU A 261 -0.15 -25.94 -2.19
CA LEU A 261 -0.15 -25.15 -0.97
C LEU A 261 0.72 -23.92 -1.12
N TRP A 262 0.20 -22.79 -0.62
CA TRP A 262 0.96 -21.55 -0.41
C TRP A 262 1.01 -21.24 1.08
N ASN A 263 2.18 -21.26 1.68
CA ASN A 263 2.39 -21.00 3.11
C ASN A 263 1.48 -21.82 4.07
N GLY A 264 1.03 -22.99 3.64
CA GLY A 264 0.13 -23.88 4.40
C GLY A 264 -1.36 -23.70 4.10
N PHE A 265 -1.72 -22.78 3.21
CA PHE A 265 -3.09 -22.61 2.71
C PHE A 265 -3.27 -23.31 1.38
N THR A 266 -4.44 -23.89 1.14
CA THR A 266 -4.80 -24.44 -0.18
C THR A 266 -4.87 -23.30 -1.19
N ARG A 267 -4.22 -23.47 -2.34
CA ARG A 267 -4.34 -22.55 -3.47
C ARG A 267 -5.60 -22.87 -4.28
N PRO A 268 -6.24 -21.85 -4.88
CA PRO A 268 -7.16 -22.07 -6.00
C PRO A 268 -6.50 -22.94 -7.08
N GLY A 269 -7.30 -23.67 -7.83
CA GLY A 269 -6.82 -24.43 -8.99
C GLY A 269 -6.48 -23.51 -10.16
N ILE A 270 -5.68 -24.04 -11.09
CA ILE A 270 -5.40 -23.37 -12.36
C ILE A 270 -5.89 -24.28 -13.50
N LEU A 271 -6.92 -23.81 -14.20
CA LEU A 271 -7.32 -24.37 -15.48
C LEU A 271 -6.35 -23.83 -16.53
N MET A 272 -5.55 -24.73 -17.12
CA MET A 272 -4.52 -24.30 -18.08
C MET A 272 -5.13 -23.54 -19.25
N PRO A 273 -4.54 -22.43 -19.68
CA PRO A 273 -5.09 -21.62 -20.78
C PRO A 273 -5.20 -22.37 -22.11
N THR A 274 -4.49 -23.47 -22.28
CA THR A 274 -4.60 -24.38 -23.43
C THR A 274 -5.72 -25.42 -23.32
N ASP A 275 -6.39 -25.53 -22.14
CA ASP A 275 -7.54 -26.41 -21.97
C ASP A 275 -8.74 -25.86 -22.77
N PRO A 276 -9.50 -26.68 -23.50
CA PRO A 276 -10.66 -26.24 -24.27
C PRO A 276 -11.73 -25.51 -23.44
N ARG A 277 -11.83 -25.79 -22.15
CA ARG A 277 -12.78 -25.14 -21.22
C ARG A 277 -12.36 -23.74 -20.79
N PHE A 278 -11.08 -23.40 -20.94
CA PHE A 278 -10.55 -22.10 -20.53
C PHE A 278 -11.33 -20.95 -21.17
N GLN A 279 -11.63 -21.05 -22.47
CA GLN A 279 -12.38 -20.04 -23.17
C GLN A 279 -13.80 -19.86 -22.59
N GLN A 280 -14.46 -20.93 -22.18
CA GLN A 280 -15.78 -20.85 -21.57
C GLN A 280 -15.74 -20.14 -20.21
N PHE A 281 -14.77 -20.46 -19.37
CA PHE A 281 -14.60 -19.79 -18.07
C PHE A 281 -14.25 -18.32 -18.24
N SER A 282 -13.34 -17.99 -19.14
CA SER A 282 -12.99 -16.60 -19.42
C SER A 282 -14.17 -15.79 -19.98
N ASP A 283 -14.98 -16.39 -20.85
CA ASP A 283 -16.19 -15.73 -21.36
C ASP A 283 -17.17 -15.41 -20.21
N MET A 284 -17.41 -16.37 -19.31
CA MET A 284 -18.27 -16.14 -18.13
C MET A 284 -17.70 -15.06 -17.21
N PHE A 285 -16.37 -15.07 -16.99
CA PHE A 285 -15.71 -14.09 -16.14
C PHE A 285 -15.84 -12.67 -16.70
N TYR A 286 -15.48 -12.47 -17.97
CA TYR A 286 -15.56 -11.14 -18.58
C TYR A 286 -17.00 -10.68 -18.77
N GLU A 287 -17.93 -11.58 -19.14
CA GLU A 287 -19.36 -11.27 -19.23
C GLU A 287 -19.89 -10.74 -17.90
N GLU A 288 -19.59 -11.44 -16.79
CA GLU A 288 -20.06 -11.07 -15.46
C GLU A 288 -19.37 -9.80 -14.94
N SER A 289 -18.04 -9.68 -15.10
CA SER A 289 -17.29 -8.48 -14.77
C SER A 289 -17.84 -7.24 -15.49
N ILE A 290 -18.10 -7.35 -16.80
CA ILE A 290 -18.66 -6.27 -17.60
C ILE A 290 -20.09 -5.94 -17.17
N ARG A 291 -20.90 -6.95 -16.83
CA ARG A 291 -22.26 -6.76 -16.34
C ARG A 291 -22.29 -5.96 -15.03
N LEU A 292 -21.38 -6.25 -14.11
CA LEU A 292 -21.31 -5.59 -12.81
C LEU A 292 -20.65 -4.21 -12.89
N PHE A 293 -19.50 -4.12 -13.57
CA PHE A 293 -18.57 -3.01 -13.47
C PHE A 293 -18.27 -2.28 -14.77
N GLY A 294 -18.77 -2.79 -15.89
CA GLY A 294 -18.54 -2.20 -17.20
C GLY A 294 -17.21 -2.66 -17.84
N LYS A 295 -17.00 -2.22 -19.09
CA LYS A 295 -15.76 -2.51 -19.83
C LYS A 295 -14.61 -1.63 -19.33
N ALA A 296 -13.43 -2.22 -19.17
CA ALA A 296 -12.19 -1.49 -18.89
C ALA A 296 -11.25 -1.47 -20.11
N ASP A 297 -10.40 -0.44 -20.16
CA ASP A 297 -9.28 -0.37 -21.12
C ASP A 297 -8.08 -1.20 -20.69
N TYR A 298 -7.99 -1.56 -19.39
CA TYR A 298 -6.88 -2.28 -18.79
C TYR A 298 -7.36 -3.42 -17.90
N TYR A 299 -6.70 -4.60 -18.00
CA TYR A 299 -6.94 -5.74 -17.12
C TYR A 299 -5.62 -6.25 -16.55
N SER A 300 -5.57 -6.46 -15.23
CA SER A 300 -4.40 -6.99 -14.53
C SER A 300 -4.47 -8.50 -14.41
N MET A 301 -3.40 -9.18 -14.79
CA MET A 301 -3.26 -10.64 -14.66
C MET A 301 -1.78 -10.99 -14.48
N ASP A 302 -1.49 -11.87 -13.51
CA ASP A 302 -0.15 -12.35 -13.21
C ASP A 302 -0.13 -13.88 -13.24
N PRO A 303 -0.27 -14.52 -14.42
CA PRO A 303 -0.35 -15.97 -14.55
C PRO A 303 0.93 -16.65 -14.06
N PHE A 304 0.76 -17.82 -13.46
CA PHE A 304 1.86 -18.63 -12.93
C PHE A 304 2.72 -17.90 -11.89
N HIS A 305 2.08 -17.04 -11.10
CA HIS A 305 2.70 -16.21 -10.09
C HIS A 305 3.22 -17.04 -8.88
N GLU A 306 4.31 -16.59 -8.27
CA GLU A 306 4.91 -17.12 -7.03
C GLU A 306 5.04 -18.66 -6.94
N ALA A 307 5.98 -19.20 -7.68
CA ALA A 307 6.32 -20.61 -7.63
C ALA A 307 5.14 -21.59 -7.91
N SER A 308 4.17 -21.15 -8.70
CA SER A 308 3.16 -22.07 -9.24
C SER A 308 3.85 -23.20 -9.97
N ASN A 309 3.54 -24.46 -9.61
CA ASN A 309 4.09 -25.60 -10.33
C ASN A 309 3.51 -25.64 -11.73
N ILE A 310 4.32 -25.33 -12.70
CA ILE A 310 3.96 -25.44 -14.11
C ILE A 310 4.17 -26.89 -14.52
N PRO A 311 3.15 -27.55 -15.10
CA PRO A 311 3.32 -28.92 -15.61
C PRO A 311 4.47 -29.01 -16.60
N ALA A 312 5.27 -30.07 -16.49
CA ALA A 312 6.36 -30.30 -17.41
C ALA A 312 5.85 -30.45 -18.86
N GLY A 313 6.47 -29.72 -19.79
CA GLY A 313 6.09 -29.76 -21.20
C GLY A 313 4.90 -28.88 -21.58
N LEU A 314 4.36 -28.05 -20.66
CA LEU A 314 3.32 -27.07 -20.98
C LEU A 314 3.86 -26.06 -21.99
N ASP A 315 3.10 -25.82 -23.04
CA ASP A 315 3.38 -24.75 -24.02
C ASP A 315 2.95 -23.39 -23.44
N LEU A 316 3.91 -22.71 -22.80
CA LEU A 316 3.67 -21.41 -22.19
C LEU A 316 3.36 -20.30 -23.21
N ASP A 317 3.94 -20.35 -24.41
CA ASP A 317 3.64 -19.41 -25.49
C ASP A 317 2.16 -19.49 -25.87
N ALA A 318 1.65 -20.73 -26.01
CA ALA A 318 0.22 -20.95 -26.29
C ALA A 318 -0.66 -20.49 -25.12
N CYS A 319 -0.23 -20.68 -23.86
CA CYS A 319 -0.94 -20.22 -22.69
C CYS A 319 -1.07 -18.67 -22.67
N PHE A 320 0.02 -17.96 -22.86
CA PHE A 320 -0.01 -16.49 -22.87
C PHE A 320 -0.85 -15.94 -24.03
N LYS A 321 -0.75 -16.55 -25.22
CA LYS A 321 -1.62 -16.20 -26.37
C LYS A 321 -3.09 -16.40 -26.05
N ALA A 322 -3.45 -17.51 -25.40
CA ALA A 322 -4.85 -17.81 -25.05
C ALA A 322 -5.41 -16.80 -24.03
N ILE A 323 -4.64 -16.41 -23.00
CA ILE A 323 -5.01 -15.40 -22.02
C ILE A 323 -5.24 -14.06 -22.70
N ASN A 324 -4.30 -13.60 -23.54
CA ASN A 324 -4.44 -12.35 -24.27
C ASN A 324 -5.65 -12.37 -25.22
N ALA A 325 -5.85 -13.46 -25.94
CA ALA A 325 -6.99 -13.61 -26.86
C ALA A 325 -8.33 -13.57 -26.12
N ALA A 326 -8.44 -14.16 -24.93
CA ALA A 326 -9.64 -14.11 -24.09
C ALA A 326 -9.96 -12.68 -23.65
N MET A 327 -8.97 -11.92 -23.18
CA MET A 327 -9.11 -10.52 -22.85
C MET A 327 -9.54 -9.68 -24.06
N LYS A 328 -8.87 -9.87 -25.21
CA LYS A 328 -9.19 -9.15 -26.47
C LYS A 328 -10.57 -9.50 -27.01
N LYS A 329 -11.07 -10.69 -26.79
CA LYS A 329 -12.44 -11.08 -27.13
C LYS A 329 -13.47 -10.26 -26.35
N ALA A 330 -13.22 -10.02 -25.06
CA ALA A 330 -14.08 -9.19 -24.21
C ALA A 330 -13.99 -7.70 -24.58
N ASN A 331 -12.80 -7.18 -24.82
CA ASN A 331 -12.55 -5.84 -25.29
C ASN A 331 -11.32 -5.78 -26.23
N PRO A 332 -11.51 -5.66 -27.55
CA PRO A 332 -10.41 -5.65 -28.52
C PRO A 332 -9.36 -4.56 -28.30
N LYS A 333 -9.72 -3.49 -27.58
CA LYS A 333 -8.82 -2.35 -27.28
C LYS A 333 -8.12 -2.50 -25.94
N ALA A 334 -8.52 -3.47 -25.10
CA ALA A 334 -7.93 -3.64 -23.79
C ALA A 334 -6.43 -3.98 -23.87
N LYS A 335 -5.68 -3.49 -22.91
CA LYS A 335 -4.27 -3.87 -22.69
C LYS A 335 -4.16 -4.67 -21.41
N TRP A 336 -3.26 -5.63 -21.41
CA TRP A 336 -2.89 -6.41 -20.26
C TRP A 336 -1.90 -5.63 -19.41
N VAL A 337 -2.13 -5.52 -18.11
CA VAL A 337 -1.18 -4.97 -17.12
C VAL A 337 -0.62 -6.15 -16.33
N CYS A 338 0.71 -6.32 -16.34
CA CYS A 338 1.39 -7.42 -15.68
C CYS A 338 2.44 -6.90 -14.71
N GLN A 339 2.44 -7.42 -13.48
CA GLN A 339 3.42 -7.08 -12.47
C GLN A 339 4.76 -7.76 -12.78
N GLY A 340 5.84 -6.97 -12.86
CA GLY A 340 7.22 -7.43 -12.95
C GLY A 340 7.72 -7.88 -11.58
N TRP A 341 7.42 -9.13 -11.22
CA TRP A 341 7.77 -9.71 -9.92
C TRP A 341 8.09 -11.20 -10.03
N ASN A 342 9.09 -11.66 -9.30
CA ASN A 342 9.60 -13.04 -9.34
C ASN A 342 9.91 -13.48 -10.79
N GLU A 343 9.21 -14.48 -11.31
CA GLU A 343 9.41 -15.01 -12.66
C GLU A 343 8.72 -14.20 -13.77
N ASN A 344 7.83 -13.28 -13.41
CA ASN A 344 7.12 -12.45 -14.40
C ASN A 344 7.90 -11.13 -14.70
N PRO A 345 7.99 -10.71 -15.98
CA PRO A 345 7.51 -11.45 -17.14
C PRO A 345 8.46 -12.60 -17.52
N ARG A 346 7.89 -13.74 -17.86
CA ARG A 346 8.64 -14.88 -18.43
C ARG A 346 9.07 -14.59 -19.86
N GLU A 347 10.14 -15.24 -20.33
CA GLU A 347 10.61 -15.08 -21.71
C GLU A 347 9.56 -15.45 -22.73
N GLU A 348 8.77 -16.50 -22.42
CA GLU A 348 7.67 -16.97 -23.25
C GLU A 348 6.60 -15.89 -23.41
N MET A 349 6.30 -15.13 -22.36
CA MET A 349 5.36 -14.02 -22.43
C MET A 349 5.86 -12.89 -23.33
N LEU A 350 7.12 -12.48 -23.13
CA LEU A 350 7.75 -11.45 -23.96
C LEU A 350 7.80 -11.80 -25.45
N ARG A 351 7.88 -13.11 -25.75
CA ARG A 351 7.92 -13.63 -27.13
C ARG A 351 6.52 -13.87 -27.72
N ALA A 352 5.55 -14.24 -26.88
CA ALA A 352 4.23 -14.68 -27.32
C ALA A 352 3.24 -13.55 -27.54
N ILE A 353 3.42 -12.42 -26.85
CA ILE A 353 2.50 -11.28 -26.88
C ILE A 353 3.07 -10.19 -27.82
N GLU A 354 2.20 -9.57 -28.61
CA GLU A 354 2.61 -8.46 -29.47
C GLU A 354 2.93 -7.21 -28.65
N PRO A 355 3.98 -6.46 -29.01
CA PRO A 355 4.25 -5.15 -28.44
C PRO A 355 3.04 -4.23 -28.49
N GLY A 356 2.74 -3.56 -27.39
CA GLY A 356 1.57 -2.69 -27.23
C GLY A 356 0.31 -3.37 -26.68
N ASP A 357 0.27 -4.70 -26.58
CA ASP A 357 -0.84 -5.44 -25.98
C ASP A 357 -0.68 -5.63 -24.45
N VAL A 358 0.56 -5.54 -23.96
CA VAL A 358 0.87 -5.65 -22.53
C VAL A 358 1.66 -4.44 -22.04
N ILE A 359 1.47 -4.08 -20.79
CA ILE A 359 2.23 -3.07 -20.05
C ILE A 359 2.82 -3.75 -18.82
N PHE A 360 4.13 -3.74 -18.69
CA PHE A 360 4.81 -4.27 -17.51
C PHE A 360 4.99 -3.19 -16.45
N LEU A 361 4.68 -3.54 -15.20
CA LEU A 361 5.00 -2.72 -14.03
C LEU A 361 6.33 -3.22 -13.46
N ASP A 362 7.41 -2.46 -13.62
CA ASP A 362 8.69 -2.76 -12.97
C ASP A 362 8.57 -2.36 -11.50
N LEU A 363 8.06 -3.30 -10.67
CA LEU A 363 7.51 -2.99 -9.34
C LEU A 363 8.50 -2.34 -8.38
N PHE A 364 9.79 -2.64 -8.51
CA PHE A 364 10.81 -2.24 -7.53
C PHE A 364 11.97 -1.48 -8.20
N SER A 365 11.63 -0.56 -9.10
CA SER A 365 12.61 0.18 -9.91
C SER A 365 13.53 1.08 -9.08
N GLU A 366 13.10 1.54 -7.91
CA GLU A 366 13.94 2.35 -7.00
C GLU A 366 15.07 1.54 -6.35
N CYS A 367 14.96 0.20 -6.33
CA CYS A 367 15.96 -0.65 -5.67
C CYS A 367 16.56 -1.70 -6.60
N ARG A 368 15.71 -2.44 -7.29
CA ARG A 368 16.07 -3.57 -8.14
C ARG A 368 15.38 -3.47 -9.50
N PRO A 369 15.75 -2.47 -10.34
CA PRO A 369 15.12 -2.31 -11.65
C PRO A 369 15.36 -3.55 -12.50
N MET A 370 14.29 -4.11 -13.06
CA MET A 370 14.38 -5.31 -13.90
C MET A 370 14.77 -4.96 -15.34
N TRP A 371 14.37 -3.81 -15.82
CA TRP A 371 14.58 -3.36 -17.20
C TRP A 371 16.05 -3.25 -17.61
N GLY A 372 16.95 -2.96 -16.71
CA GLY A 372 18.38 -2.74 -16.99
C GLY A 372 19.34 -3.64 -16.21
N ALA A 373 18.82 -4.50 -15.29
CA ALA A 373 19.68 -5.29 -14.43
C ALA A 373 20.24 -6.56 -15.13
N PRO A 374 21.45 -7.01 -14.87
CA PRO A 374 21.97 -8.28 -15.39
C PRO A 374 21.40 -9.48 -14.63
N SER A 375 20.08 -9.61 -14.61
CA SER A 375 19.33 -10.68 -13.95
C SER A 375 18.72 -11.66 -14.96
N ILE A 376 18.00 -12.66 -14.52
CA ILE A 376 17.34 -13.63 -15.38
C ILE A 376 16.30 -13.01 -16.33
N TRP A 377 15.68 -11.90 -15.95
CA TRP A 377 14.76 -11.14 -16.83
C TRP A 377 15.48 -10.16 -17.71
N GLN A 378 16.79 -9.95 -17.52
CA GLN A 378 17.54 -8.91 -18.09
C GLN A 378 17.71 -9.07 -19.51
N LYS A 379 17.17 -8.23 -20.12
CA LYS A 379 17.19 -8.17 -21.57
C LYS A 379 17.99 -6.93 -21.98
N ASP A 380 18.89 -7.11 -22.89
CA ASP A 380 19.63 -5.98 -23.48
C ASP A 380 18.72 -4.93 -24.13
N LYS A 381 17.44 -5.27 -24.28
CA LYS A 381 16.39 -4.46 -24.87
C LYS A 381 15.26 -4.07 -23.90
N GLY A 382 15.54 -4.03 -22.62
CA GLY A 382 14.50 -3.83 -21.61
C GLY A 382 13.47 -4.95 -21.62
N TYR A 383 12.19 -4.63 -21.72
CA TYR A 383 11.10 -5.61 -21.81
C TYR A 383 10.82 -6.06 -23.26
N ALA A 384 11.84 -6.24 -24.08
CA ALA A 384 11.73 -6.72 -25.46
C ALA A 384 10.73 -5.94 -26.34
N ASP A 385 10.85 -4.62 -26.31
CA ASP A 385 10.03 -3.65 -27.05
C ASP A 385 8.56 -3.54 -26.55
N HIS A 386 8.24 -4.09 -25.38
CA HIS A 386 6.94 -3.87 -24.74
C HIS A 386 6.90 -2.60 -23.89
N ASP A 387 5.71 -2.02 -23.80
CA ASP A 387 5.42 -0.88 -22.94
C ASP A 387 5.61 -1.23 -21.45
N TRP A 388 6.16 -0.30 -20.65
CA TRP A 388 6.37 -0.53 -19.23
C TRP A 388 6.36 0.76 -18.40
N CYS A 389 6.17 0.60 -17.07
CA CYS A 389 6.16 1.66 -16.09
C CYS A 389 7.27 1.47 -15.05
N PHE A 390 7.96 2.56 -14.73
CA PHE A 390 8.90 2.65 -13.60
C PHE A 390 8.11 2.79 -12.30
N CYS A 391 8.24 1.86 -11.35
CA CYS A 391 7.41 1.85 -10.15
C CYS A 391 8.24 1.92 -8.86
N LEU A 392 7.63 2.53 -7.84
CA LEU A 392 8.11 2.61 -6.46
C LEU A 392 7.33 1.60 -5.61
N LEU A 393 8.02 0.62 -5.01
CA LEU A 393 7.42 -0.37 -4.13
C LEU A 393 7.41 0.08 -2.66
N GLU A 394 8.47 0.69 -2.20
CA GLU A 394 8.65 1.35 -0.90
C GLU A 394 8.50 0.43 0.32
N ASN A 395 7.36 -0.26 0.50
CA ASN A 395 7.10 -1.09 1.67
C ASN A 395 6.41 -2.42 1.37
N PHE A 396 6.53 -3.32 2.34
CA PHE A 396 5.90 -4.63 2.37
C PHE A 396 5.04 -4.75 3.62
N GLY A 397 3.90 -5.44 3.55
CA GLY A 397 3.00 -5.65 4.69
C GLY A 397 2.38 -4.38 5.27
N ALA A 398 2.48 -3.24 4.57
CA ALA A 398 2.14 -1.92 5.12
C ALA A 398 2.86 -1.61 6.44
N ASN A 399 4.12 -2.02 6.57
CA ASN A 399 4.94 -1.73 7.75
C ASN A 399 5.27 -0.24 7.80
N ILE A 400 5.12 0.37 8.97
CA ILE A 400 5.13 1.83 9.14
C ILE A 400 6.49 2.44 9.50
N GLY A 401 7.59 1.69 9.39
CA GLY A 401 8.93 2.21 9.64
C GLY A 401 9.30 3.37 8.71
N LEU A 402 10.06 4.35 9.22
CA LEU A 402 10.63 5.40 8.36
C LEU A 402 11.65 4.76 7.41
N HIS A 403 11.44 4.95 6.11
CA HIS A 403 12.25 4.34 5.07
C HIS A 403 12.17 5.13 3.77
N GLY A 404 13.17 4.98 2.93
CA GLY A 404 13.18 5.45 1.57
C GLY A 404 14.55 5.30 0.92
N ARG A 405 14.59 5.52 -0.40
CA ARG A 405 15.78 5.45 -1.25
C ARG A 405 15.86 6.68 -2.14
N MET A 406 15.82 7.88 -1.54
CA MET A 406 15.63 9.13 -2.28
C MET A 406 16.69 9.35 -3.38
N ASP A 407 17.98 9.22 -3.05
CA ASP A 407 19.03 9.38 -4.07
C ASP A 407 18.90 8.33 -5.17
N GLN A 408 18.70 7.06 -4.79
CA GLN A 408 18.56 5.97 -5.74
C GLN A 408 17.30 6.12 -6.61
N LEU A 409 16.19 6.56 -6.03
CA LEU A 409 14.95 6.82 -6.76
C LEU A 409 15.16 7.92 -7.81
N ILE A 410 15.72 9.06 -7.40
CA ILE A 410 16.01 10.18 -8.31
C ILE A 410 16.99 9.72 -9.39
N ASP A 411 18.09 9.08 -9.01
CA ASP A 411 19.15 8.65 -9.94
C ASP A 411 18.64 7.63 -10.94
N ASN A 412 17.95 6.60 -10.49
CA ASN A 412 17.39 5.55 -11.36
C ASN A 412 16.32 6.10 -12.30
N PHE A 413 15.46 7.01 -11.82
CA PHE A 413 14.44 7.62 -12.68
C PHE A 413 15.04 8.41 -13.84
N TYR A 414 15.99 9.32 -13.57
CA TYR A 414 16.61 10.11 -14.62
C TYR A 414 17.57 9.28 -15.49
N LEU A 415 18.24 8.27 -14.93
CA LEU A 415 18.99 7.29 -15.71
C LEU A 415 18.07 6.58 -16.71
N THR A 416 16.96 6.06 -16.22
CA THR A 416 15.97 5.32 -17.03
C THR A 416 15.36 6.20 -18.12
N LYS A 417 14.93 7.42 -17.77
CA LYS A 417 14.34 8.38 -18.71
C LYS A 417 15.27 8.68 -19.90
N ASN A 418 16.58 8.61 -19.69
CA ASN A 418 17.60 8.95 -20.70
C ASN A 418 18.33 7.72 -21.28
N TYR A 419 17.97 6.50 -20.89
CA TYR A 419 18.66 5.30 -21.30
C TYR A 419 18.14 4.78 -22.65
N PRO A 420 19.00 4.48 -23.64
CA PRO A 420 18.56 4.09 -24.99
C PRO A 420 17.67 2.83 -25.02
N GLN A 421 17.85 1.90 -24.07
CA GLN A 421 17.05 0.67 -23.97
C GLN A 421 15.71 0.88 -23.26
N ALA A 422 15.44 2.07 -22.73
CA ALA A 422 14.19 2.43 -22.08
C ALA A 422 13.17 3.09 -23.01
N GLN A 423 13.24 2.82 -24.33
CA GLN A 423 12.40 3.47 -25.35
C GLN A 423 10.91 3.31 -25.13
N HIS A 424 10.50 2.19 -24.50
CA HIS A 424 9.11 1.87 -24.20
C HIS A 424 8.71 2.20 -22.75
N LEU A 425 9.47 3.04 -22.07
CA LEU A 425 9.03 3.63 -20.80
C LEU A 425 7.91 4.63 -21.07
N ILE A 426 6.68 4.25 -20.76
CA ILE A 426 5.48 5.06 -21.01
C ILE A 426 4.81 5.57 -19.74
N GLY A 427 5.28 5.16 -18.59
CA GLY A 427 4.63 5.52 -17.34
C GLY A 427 5.48 5.36 -16.08
N MET A 428 4.86 5.74 -14.98
CA MET A 428 5.36 5.52 -13.63
C MET A 428 4.27 4.88 -12.77
N GLY A 429 4.62 4.37 -11.58
CA GLY A 429 3.63 3.80 -10.67
C GLY A 429 4.06 3.77 -9.22
N LEU A 430 3.05 3.68 -8.36
CA LEU A 430 3.18 3.37 -6.95
C LEU A 430 2.66 1.94 -6.75
N THR A 431 3.51 1.04 -6.29
CA THR A 431 3.18 -0.39 -6.18
C THR A 431 3.42 -0.95 -4.78
N MET A 432 3.33 -0.07 -3.78
CA MET A 432 3.47 -0.40 -2.37
C MET A 432 2.40 -1.40 -1.91
N GLU A 433 2.76 -2.27 -0.96
CA GLU A 433 1.78 -3.16 -0.33
C GLU A 433 0.88 -2.45 0.69
N GLY A 434 1.23 -1.22 1.10
CA GLY A 434 0.37 -0.38 1.93
C GLY A 434 0.62 1.10 1.72
N SER A 435 -0.47 1.89 1.61
CA SER A 435 -0.43 3.29 1.18
C SER A 435 -0.29 4.31 2.31
N GLU A 436 -0.62 3.95 3.56
CA GLU A 436 -0.65 4.88 4.69
C GLU A 436 0.71 4.93 5.44
N THR A 437 1.81 5.18 4.70
CA THR A 437 3.18 5.26 5.22
C THR A 437 3.97 6.32 4.46
N ASN A 438 5.10 6.79 5.00
CA ASN A 438 6.15 7.55 4.32
C ASN A 438 5.68 8.55 3.24
N PRO A 439 4.82 9.54 3.55
CA PRO A 439 4.21 10.42 2.55
C PRO A 439 5.23 11.17 1.68
N ILE A 440 6.42 11.42 2.21
CA ILE A 440 7.52 12.09 1.49
C ILE A 440 7.97 11.30 0.24
N MET A 441 7.97 9.94 0.31
CA MET A 441 8.43 9.11 -0.80
C MET A 441 7.42 9.07 -1.94
N TYR A 442 6.12 8.98 -1.61
CA TYR A 442 5.06 9.01 -2.62
C TYR A 442 4.94 10.38 -3.29
N GLU A 443 5.08 11.46 -2.50
CA GLU A 443 5.11 12.82 -3.03
C GLU A 443 6.28 13.01 -4.01
N LEU A 444 7.49 12.56 -3.63
CA LEU A 444 8.66 12.61 -4.50
C LEU A 444 8.42 11.86 -5.82
N MET A 445 7.93 10.62 -5.74
CA MET A 445 7.66 9.81 -6.93
C MET A 445 6.64 10.45 -7.86
N CYS A 446 5.55 11.00 -7.31
CA CYS A 446 4.50 11.66 -8.11
C CYS A 446 4.96 12.96 -8.76
N GLU A 447 6.00 13.62 -8.23
CA GLU A 447 6.56 14.84 -8.84
C GLU A 447 7.58 14.57 -9.96
N LEU A 448 8.30 13.45 -9.91
CA LEU A 448 9.35 13.13 -10.88
C LEU A 448 8.89 13.25 -12.35
N PRO A 449 7.69 12.80 -12.76
CA PRO A 449 7.22 12.93 -14.13
C PRO A 449 7.10 14.38 -14.63
N TRP A 450 6.87 15.33 -13.74
CA TRP A 450 6.63 16.75 -14.03
C TRP A 450 7.88 17.61 -13.97
N ARG A 451 9.06 16.98 -13.70
CA ARG A 451 10.35 17.66 -13.61
C ARG A 451 11.25 17.23 -14.76
N ASP A 452 11.64 18.20 -15.59
CA ASP A 452 12.49 17.95 -16.75
C ASP A 452 13.95 17.73 -16.35
N GLU A 453 14.44 18.50 -15.39
CA GLU A 453 15.82 18.48 -14.94
C GLU A 453 15.98 17.73 -13.61
N LYS A 454 17.10 16.98 -13.50
CA LYS A 454 17.50 16.34 -12.27
C LYS A 454 17.81 17.38 -11.20
N PHE A 455 17.37 17.12 -9.99
CA PHE A 455 17.56 17.97 -8.81
C PHE A 455 18.21 17.16 -7.68
N THR A 456 18.71 17.86 -6.65
CA THR A 456 19.23 17.24 -5.44
C THR A 456 18.08 16.99 -4.45
N LYS A 457 18.20 15.89 -3.68
CA LYS A 457 17.21 15.60 -2.63
C LYS A 457 17.15 16.71 -1.59
N GLU A 458 18.31 17.33 -1.26
CA GLU A 458 18.41 18.40 -0.28
C GLU A 458 17.56 19.62 -0.64
N GLU A 459 17.63 20.04 -1.91
CA GLU A 459 16.82 21.16 -2.43
C GLU A 459 15.34 20.81 -2.45
N TRP A 460 15.01 19.60 -2.88
CA TRP A 460 13.62 19.13 -2.93
C TRP A 460 13.00 19.03 -1.54
N VAL A 461 13.70 18.40 -0.58
CA VAL A 461 13.26 18.27 0.82
C VAL A 461 13.03 19.62 1.45
N LYS A 462 13.86 20.63 1.19
CA LYS A 462 13.66 21.98 1.69
C LYS A 462 12.31 22.57 1.24
N GLY A 463 11.98 22.39 -0.03
CA GLY A 463 10.68 22.83 -0.59
C GLY A 463 9.50 22.04 0.00
N TYR A 464 9.65 20.71 0.10
CA TYR A 464 8.66 19.83 0.69
C TYR A 464 8.32 20.19 2.13
N VAL A 465 9.32 20.36 2.99
CA VAL A 465 9.15 20.71 4.41
C VAL A 465 8.44 22.04 4.59
N LYS A 466 8.86 23.04 3.79
CA LYS A 466 8.21 24.35 3.80
C LYS A 466 6.73 24.28 3.45
N ALA A 467 6.37 23.51 2.44
CA ALA A 467 4.99 23.32 2.03
C ALA A 467 4.20 22.50 3.06
N ARG A 468 4.80 21.44 3.59
CA ARG A 468 4.16 20.51 4.52
C ARG A 468 3.72 21.17 5.81
N TYR A 469 4.48 22.15 6.30
CA TYR A 469 4.16 22.84 7.55
C TYR A 469 3.72 24.30 7.38
N GLY A 470 3.75 24.80 6.15
CA GLY A 470 3.39 26.19 5.85
C GLY A 470 4.36 27.22 6.43
N ALA A 471 5.57 26.80 6.80
CA ALA A 471 6.60 27.63 7.43
C ALA A 471 8.01 27.15 7.07
N ASP A 472 8.98 28.08 7.07
CA ASP A 472 10.39 27.79 6.88
C ASP A 472 11.09 27.96 8.23
N ASP A 473 11.18 26.85 9.00
CA ASP A 473 11.82 26.82 10.32
C ASP A 473 13.14 26.07 10.24
N GLU A 474 14.22 26.70 10.69
CA GLU A 474 15.59 26.16 10.58
C GLU A 474 15.74 24.80 11.26
N LYS A 475 15.15 24.61 12.45
CA LYS A 475 15.28 23.33 13.18
C LYS A 475 14.49 22.20 12.52
N VAL A 476 13.31 22.52 11.99
CA VAL A 476 12.52 21.55 11.24
C VAL A 476 13.24 21.19 9.94
N GLN A 477 13.80 22.15 9.24
CA GLN A 477 14.64 21.91 8.06
C GLN A 477 15.83 21.02 8.37
N GLU A 478 16.54 21.31 9.47
CA GLU A 478 17.68 20.49 9.93
C GLU A 478 17.25 19.04 10.25
N ALA A 479 16.14 18.85 10.97
CA ALA A 479 15.61 17.52 11.28
C ALA A 479 15.34 16.71 9.99
N TRP A 480 14.69 17.31 9.01
CA TRP A 480 14.39 16.65 7.75
C TRP A 480 15.64 16.43 6.87
N GLN A 481 16.63 17.30 6.91
CA GLN A 481 17.90 17.05 6.22
C GLN A 481 18.65 15.87 6.83
N ILE A 482 18.61 15.70 8.17
CA ILE A 482 19.13 14.51 8.84
C ILE A 482 18.40 13.25 8.37
N LEU A 483 17.05 13.27 8.40
CA LEU A 483 16.23 12.14 7.97
C LEU A 483 16.45 11.80 6.49
N ALA A 484 16.51 12.78 5.61
CA ALA A 484 16.72 12.59 4.18
C ALA A 484 18.11 12.02 3.86
N ARG A 485 19.14 12.41 4.63
CA ARG A 485 20.51 11.94 4.41
C ARG A 485 20.71 10.51 4.90
N GLU A 486 20.12 10.15 6.03
CA GLU A 486 20.41 8.90 6.73
C GLU A 486 19.30 7.86 6.62
N ILE A 487 18.03 8.26 6.88
CA ILE A 487 16.88 7.36 7.00
C ILE A 487 16.20 7.11 5.66
N TYR A 488 15.85 8.19 4.96
CA TYR A 488 15.22 8.13 3.64
C TYR A 488 16.24 7.93 2.50
N ASN A 489 17.40 7.39 2.82
CA ASN A 489 18.48 7.15 1.87
C ASN A 489 19.14 5.79 2.05
N CYS A 490 18.33 4.74 2.09
CA CYS A 490 18.80 3.36 2.13
C CYS A 490 19.78 3.11 0.97
N PRO A 491 21.01 2.65 1.24
CA PRO A 491 22.05 2.56 0.22
C PRO A 491 21.76 1.44 -0.80
N PRO A 492 22.25 1.56 -2.05
CA PRO A 492 22.06 0.55 -3.11
C PRO A 492 22.62 -0.84 -2.75
N SER A 493 23.65 -0.91 -1.90
CA SER A 493 24.24 -2.16 -1.42
C SER A 493 23.36 -2.92 -0.44
N ASN A 494 22.35 -2.28 0.11
CA ASN A 494 21.42 -2.90 1.05
C ASN A 494 20.20 -3.43 0.28
N ASN A 495 20.06 -4.76 0.21
CA ASN A 495 18.94 -5.43 -0.46
C ASN A 495 17.68 -5.54 0.42
N GLN A 496 17.57 -4.73 1.47
CA GLN A 496 16.39 -4.73 2.33
C GLN A 496 15.13 -4.40 1.54
N GLN A 497 14.06 -5.11 1.87
CA GLN A 497 12.75 -4.92 1.27
C GLN A 497 11.88 -4.08 2.21
N GLY A 498 11.76 -2.78 1.92
CA GLY A 498 11.01 -1.84 2.74
C GLY A 498 11.73 -1.44 4.04
N PRO A 499 11.02 -0.87 5.02
CA PRO A 499 11.59 -0.43 6.28
C PRO A 499 12.23 -1.57 7.07
N HIS A 500 13.26 -1.26 7.86
CA HIS A 500 13.76 -2.22 8.83
C HIS A 500 12.71 -2.44 9.93
N GLU A 501 12.61 -3.67 10.40
CA GLU A 501 11.54 -4.07 11.31
C GLU A 501 11.83 -3.68 12.75
N SER A 502 10.81 -3.21 13.46
CA SER A 502 10.90 -2.88 14.87
C SER A 502 11.14 -4.12 15.72
N ILE A 503 12.08 -4.01 16.66
CA ILE A 503 12.36 -5.06 17.65
C ILE A 503 11.12 -5.41 18.48
N PHE A 504 10.24 -4.45 18.73
CA PHE A 504 9.03 -4.68 19.51
C PHE A 504 8.08 -5.70 18.90
N CYS A 505 8.03 -5.74 17.56
CA CYS A 505 7.06 -6.54 16.82
C CYS A 505 7.46 -8.01 16.66
N SER A 506 8.69 -8.39 17.00
CA SER A 506 9.13 -9.77 16.79
C SER A 506 8.65 -10.73 17.87
N ARG A 507 8.57 -12.01 17.51
CA ARG A 507 8.67 -13.05 18.55
C ARG A 507 10.09 -13.00 19.16
N PRO A 508 10.19 -12.92 20.50
CA PRO A 508 11.47 -12.77 21.18
C PRO A 508 12.44 -13.92 20.97
N SER A 509 13.72 -13.60 20.81
CA SER A 509 14.83 -14.55 20.85
C SER A 509 16.11 -13.83 21.30
N LEU A 510 17.20 -14.56 21.63
CA LEU A 510 18.53 -13.98 21.91
C LEU A 510 19.25 -13.48 20.65
N ASP A 511 18.64 -13.60 19.51
CA ASP A 511 19.20 -13.31 18.20
C ASP A 511 18.11 -12.84 17.24
N CYS A 512 17.29 -11.87 17.68
CA CYS A 512 16.26 -11.28 16.84
C CYS A 512 16.89 -10.54 15.65
N PHE A 513 16.65 -11.06 14.44
CA PHE A 513 17.17 -10.47 13.21
C PHE A 513 16.05 -10.04 12.25
N GLN A 514 14.82 -10.48 12.47
CA GLN A 514 13.63 -10.10 11.72
C GLN A 514 12.36 -10.39 12.51
N ALA A 515 11.28 -9.63 12.26
CA ALA A 515 9.95 -9.90 12.79
C ALA A 515 9.13 -10.73 11.81
N SER A 516 9.25 -10.43 10.53
CA SER A 516 8.61 -11.14 9.42
C SER A 516 9.61 -11.94 8.58
N SER A 517 9.11 -12.64 7.57
CA SER A 517 9.95 -13.45 6.67
C SER A 517 10.74 -12.63 5.64
N TRP A 518 10.47 -11.35 5.47
CA TRP A 518 10.95 -10.60 4.31
C TRP A 518 11.90 -9.45 4.63
N SER A 519 11.76 -8.78 5.75
CA SER A 519 12.61 -7.66 6.09
C SER A 519 13.63 -8.02 7.18
N LYS A 520 14.47 -7.07 7.53
CA LYS A 520 15.51 -7.23 8.55
C LYS A 520 15.36 -6.18 9.62
N MET A 521 15.89 -6.47 10.80
CA MET A 521 15.95 -5.51 11.91
C MET A 521 17.23 -4.69 11.93
N SER A 522 18.21 -4.98 11.08
CA SER A 522 19.47 -4.24 11.06
C SER A 522 19.27 -2.88 10.39
N ASN A 523 19.59 -1.82 11.13
CA ASN A 523 19.61 -0.48 10.57
C ASN A 523 20.78 -0.34 9.58
N TYR A 524 20.54 0.39 8.49
CA TYR A 524 21.58 0.82 7.56
C TYR A 524 22.16 2.20 7.93
N TYR A 525 21.68 2.78 9.00
CA TYR A 525 22.08 4.06 9.58
C TYR A 525 22.40 3.88 11.08
N ASP A 526 23.02 4.89 11.69
CA ASP A 526 23.24 4.92 13.13
C ASP A 526 21.89 5.05 13.86
N PRO A 527 21.51 4.09 14.73
CA PRO A 527 20.22 4.10 15.41
C PRO A 527 19.98 5.31 16.35
N THR A 528 21.02 6.11 16.64
CA THR A 528 20.87 7.35 17.42
C THR A 528 20.40 8.53 16.56
N THR A 529 20.51 8.45 15.25
CA THR A 529 20.19 9.55 14.31
C THR A 529 18.74 10.00 14.37
N THR A 530 17.81 9.05 14.54
CA THR A 530 16.38 9.37 14.66
C THR A 530 16.05 10.16 15.92
N ALA A 531 16.78 9.91 17.03
CA ALA A 531 16.65 10.68 18.26
C ALA A 531 17.14 12.13 18.11
N ASP A 532 18.15 12.39 17.25
CA ASP A 532 18.60 13.75 16.96
C ASP A 532 17.55 14.53 16.17
N ALA A 533 16.96 13.92 15.14
CA ALA A 533 15.84 14.52 14.41
C ALA A 533 14.62 14.77 15.32
N ALA A 534 14.25 13.77 16.15
CA ALA A 534 13.15 13.91 17.12
C ALA A 534 13.38 15.06 18.11
N ARG A 535 14.62 15.23 18.59
CA ARG A 535 14.98 16.34 19.50
C ARG A 535 14.72 17.70 18.87
N LEU A 536 15.09 17.88 17.61
CA LEU A 536 14.84 19.13 16.88
C LEU A 536 13.34 19.37 16.73
N MET A 537 12.57 18.36 16.31
CA MET A 537 11.12 18.46 16.17
C MET A 537 10.42 18.80 17.49
N VAL A 538 10.77 18.08 18.58
CA VAL A 538 10.23 18.33 19.92
C VAL A 538 10.53 19.74 20.40
N SER A 539 11.74 20.28 20.09
CA SER A 539 12.14 21.61 20.53
C SER A 539 11.32 22.77 19.96
N VAL A 540 10.59 22.53 18.88
CA VAL A 540 9.72 23.53 18.21
C VAL A 540 8.24 23.15 18.24
N ALA A 541 7.86 22.07 18.93
CA ALA A 541 6.53 21.50 18.88
C ALA A 541 5.43 22.47 19.28
N ASP A 542 5.68 23.36 20.25
CA ASP A 542 4.71 24.41 20.64
C ASP A 542 4.38 25.39 19.49
N LYS A 543 5.38 25.72 18.67
CA LYS A 543 5.20 26.61 17.52
C LYS A 543 4.25 26.04 16.47
N PHE A 544 4.26 24.71 16.31
CA PHE A 544 3.49 23.98 15.29
C PHE A 544 2.28 23.25 15.86
N LYS A 545 1.91 23.49 17.13
CA LYS A 545 0.74 22.87 17.75
C LYS A 545 -0.54 23.19 16.94
N GLY A 546 -1.28 22.14 16.60
CA GLY A 546 -2.46 22.20 15.73
C GLY A 546 -2.16 22.13 14.23
N ASN A 547 -0.90 22.02 13.80
CA ASN A 547 -0.55 21.70 12.43
C ASN A 547 -0.59 20.19 12.26
N ASN A 548 -1.60 19.69 11.56
CA ASN A 548 -1.85 18.26 11.42
C ASN A 548 -0.66 17.48 10.87
N ASN A 549 -0.02 17.97 9.80
CA ASN A 549 1.14 17.32 9.19
C ASN A 549 2.34 17.29 10.13
N PHE A 550 2.58 18.40 10.86
CA PHE A 550 3.67 18.44 11.84
C PHE A 550 3.43 17.47 12.99
N GLU A 551 2.22 17.42 13.52
CA GLU A 551 1.86 16.54 14.63
C GLU A 551 1.94 15.06 14.23
N TYR A 552 1.55 14.72 12.99
CA TYR A 552 1.73 13.37 12.45
C TYR A 552 3.22 13.00 12.39
N ASP A 553 4.04 13.85 11.76
CA ASP A 553 5.47 13.58 11.59
C ASP A 553 6.22 13.57 12.94
N LEU A 554 5.85 14.42 13.89
CA LEU A 554 6.44 14.42 15.23
C LEU A 554 6.24 13.08 15.94
N VAL A 555 5.02 12.52 15.86
CA VAL A 555 4.72 11.21 16.47
C VAL A 555 5.46 10.10 15.74
N ASP A 556 5.48 10.11 14.40
CA ASP A 556 6.12 9.06 13.61
C ASP A 556 7.65 9.04 13.75
N ILE A 557 8.28 10.21 13.75
CA ILE A 557 9.73 10.33 13.97
C ILE A 557 10.10 9.90 15.40
N LEU A 558 9.32 10.30 16.40
CA LEU A 558 9.59 9.92 17.80
C LEU A 558 9.32 8.42 18.04
N ARG A 559 8.30 7.84 17.41
CA ARG A 559 8.05 6.40 17.38
C ARG A 559 9.27 5.64 16.87
N GLN A 560 9.83 6.07 15.74
CA GLN A 560 11.03 5.43 15.17
C GLN A 560 12.23 5.55 16.12
N ALA A 561 12.42 6.74 16.70
CA ALA A 561 13.52 6.97 17.64
C ALA A 561 13.44 6.05 18.87
N ILE A 562 12.24 5.83 19.41
CA ILE A 562 12.04 4.93 20.56
C ILE A 562 12.30 3.46 20.15
N ALA A 563 11.85 3.03 18.97
CA ALA A 563 12.12 1.69 18.47
C ALA A 563 13.62 1.44 18.25
N ASP A 564 14.34 2.42 17.71
CA ASP A 564 15.79 2.35 17.51
C ASP A 564 16.53 2.31 18.87
N GLN A 565 16.12 3.11 19.85
CA GLN A 565 16.66 3.05 21.22
C GLN A 565 16.40 1.70 21.87
N ALA A 566 15.21 1.13 21.68
CA ALA A 566 14.87 -0.19 22.21
C ALA A 566 15.75 -1.29 21.60
N ARG A 567 16.16 -1.17 20.35
CA ARG A 567 17.13 -2.07 19.72
C ARG A 567 18.50 -2.01 20.42
N ILE A 568 18.96 -0.82 20.78
CA ILE A 568 20.20 -0.64 21.54
C ILE A 568 20.08 -1.34 22.90
N VAL A 569 18.99 -1.09 23.62
CA VAL A 569 18.74 -1.70 24.95
C VAL A 569 18.59 -3.22 24.84
N TYR A 570 17.92 -3.73 23.82
CA TYR A 570 17.84 -5.17 23.56
C TYR A 570 19.21 -5.80 23.37
N ASN A 571 20.07 -5.21 22.54
CA ASN A 571 21.42 -5.73 22.31
C ASN A 571 22.25 -5.77 23.61
N GLN A 572 22.11 -4.75 24.45
CA GLN A 572 22.78 -4.70 25.77
C GLN A 572 22.23 -5.78 26.72
N THR A 573 20.87 -5.90 26.79
CA THR A 573 20.21 -6.93 27.61
C THR A 573 20.67 -8.34 27.25
N VAL A 574 20.79 -8.63 25.95
CA VAL A 574 21.30 -9.93 25.46
C VAL A 574 22.79 -10.14 25.84
N ALA A 575 23.62 -9.09 25.75
CA ALA A 575 25.03 -9.16 26.14
C ALA A 575 25.17 -9.43 27.66
N ASP A 576 24.37 -8.76 28.46
CA ASP A 576 24.38 -8.93 29.91
C ASP A 576 23.87 -10.31 30.35
N PHE A 577 22.84 -10.84 29.65
CA PHE A 577 22.43 -12.24 29.85
C PHE A 577 23.55 -13.22 29.52
N LYS A 578 24.22 -13.09 28.38
CA LYS A 578 25.30 -13.97 27.93
C LYS A 578 26.54 -13.91 28.82
N SER A 579 26.79 -12.76 29.45
CA SER A 579 27.90 -12.57 30.41
C SER A 579 27.54 -12.91 31.85
N PHE A 580 26.27 -13.33 32.11
CA PHE A 580 25.75 -13.59 33.44
C PHE A 580 25.76 -12.38 34.39
N ASP A 581 25.75 -11.14 33.87
CA ASP A 581 25.59 -9.93 34.68
C ASP A 581 24.10 -9.76 35.09
N LYS A 582 23.69 -10.46 36.11
CA LYS A 582 22.32 -10.48 36.63
C LYS A 582 21.75 -9.10 36.95
N LYS A 583 22.61 -8.21 37.46
CA LYS A 583 22.15 -6.88 37.88
C LYS A 583 21.80 -6.01 36.68
N ARG A 584 22.70 -5.95 35.70
CA ARG A 584 22.47 -5.21 34.45
C ARG A 584 21.35 -5.81 33.67
N TYR A 585 21.34 -7.11 33.46
CA TYR A 585 20.23 -7.80 32.77
C TYR A 585 18.87 -7.41 33.32
N LYS A 586 18.67 -7.43 34.67
CA LYS A 586 17.41 -7.07 35.32
C LYS A 586 17.05 -5.59 35.17
N SER A 587 18.02 -4.71 35.04
CA SER A 587 17.83 -3.30 34.77
C SER A 587 17.37 -3.09 33.31
N ASP A 588 18.07 -3.72 32.39
CA ASP A 588 17.99 -3.40 30.99
C ASP A 588 16.75 -4.00 30.31
N TYR A 589 16.34 -5.23 30.68
CA TYR A 589 15.05 -5.74 30.16
C TYR A 589 13.83 -4.94 30.67
N LYS A 590 13.89 -4.39 31.88
CA LYS A 590 12.84 -3.51 32.40
C LYS A 590 12.80 -2.19 31.64
N GLU A 591 13.97 -1.66 31.29
CA GLU A 591 14.06 -0.48 30.43
C GLU A 591 13.50 -0.74 29.03
N PHE A 592 13.80 -1.90 28.44
CA PHE A 592 13.21 -2.32 27.17
C PHE A 592 11.66 -2.33 27.24
N LEU A 593 11.09 -2.97 28.25
CA LEU A 593 9.64 -3.02 28.46
C LEU A 593 9.04 -1.63 28.73
N ARG A 594 9.77 -0.76 29.42
CA ARG A 594 9.36 0.62 29.66
C ARG A 594 9.31 1.43 28.38
N LEU A 595 10.30 1.30 27.48
CA LEU A 595 10.33 1.96 26.18
C LEU A 595 9.14 1.53 25.31
N LEU A 596 8.80 0.23 25.32
CA LEU A 596 7.62 -0.26 24.61
C LEU A 596 6.32 0.42 25.11
N LEU A 597 6.14 0.55 26.41
CA LEU A 597 4.97 1.22 26.97
C LEU A 597 4.98 2.75 26.78
N LEU A 598 6.16 3.37 26.70
CA LEU A 598 6.28 4.78 26.33
C LEU A 598 5.85 5.03 24.88
N GLN A 599 6.22 4.11 23.98
CA GLN A 599 5.77 4.21 22.60
C GLN A 599 4.25 4.04 22.51
N ASP A 600 3.68 3.08 23.21
CA ASP A 600 2.21 2.88 23.27
C ASP A 600 1.51 4.16 23.77
N LYS A 601 2.04 4.81 24.82
CA LYS A 601 1.55 6.09 25.35
C LYS A 601 1.59 7.20 24.30
N LEU A 602 2.70 7.33 23.56
CA LEU A 602 2.84 8.34 22.49
C LEU A 602 1.80 8.13 21.40
N LEU A 603 1.69 6.91 20.89
CA LEU A 603 0.86 6.56 19.75
C LEU A 603 -0.64 6.73 20.02
N LYS A 604 -1.04 6.70 21.29
CA LYS A 604 -2.42 6.98 21.71
C LYS A 604 -2.91 8.36 21.29
N THR A 605 -2.01 9.30 21.05
CA THR A 605 -2.35 10.70 20.73
C THR A 605 -2.83 10.91 19.29
N ARG A 606 -2.66 9.92 18.39
CA ARG A 606 -3.03 10.03 16.97
C ARG A 606 -3.82 8.81 16.50
N SER A 607 -4.94 9.04 15.83
CA SER A 607 -5.80 7.98 15.28
C SER A 607 -5.07 7.05 14.30
N GLU A 608 -4.14 7.59 13.51
CA GLU A 608 -3.38 6.83 12.50
C GLU A 608 -2.51 5.73 13.10
N PHE A 609 -2.14 5.87 14.37
CA PHE A 609 -1.29 4.94 15.11
C PHE A 609 -2.07 4.15 16.19
N ARG A 610 -3.37 3.97 16.05
CA ARG A 610 -4.20 3.21 16.99
C ARG A 610 -4.78 1.96 16.34
N VAL A 611 -4.63 0.82 17.02
CA VAL A 611 -5.25 -0.43 16.55
C VAL A 611 -6.77 -0.34 16.52
N GLY A 612 -7.35 0.50 17.38
CA GLY A 612 -8.79 0.76 17.41
C GLY A 612 -9.32 1.34 16.10
N ARG A 613 -8.55 2.19 15.40
CA ARG A 613 -8.95 2.67 14.08
C ARG A 613 -9.17 1.50 13.10
N TRP A 614 -8.24 0.57 13.04
CA TRP A 614 -8.30 -0.58 12.16
C TRP A 614 -9.43 -1.55 12.52
N THR A 615 -9.58 -1.89 13.79
CA THR A 615 -10.63 -2.82 14.26
C THR A 615 -12.03 -2.21 14.17
N GLU A 616 -12.19 -0.90 14.44
CA GLU A 616 -13.49 -0.22 14.29
C GLU A 616 -13.90 -0.06 12.82
N GLN A 617 -12.97 0.25 11.93
CA GLN A 617 -13.27 0.25 10.48
C GLN A 617 -13.79 -1.13 10.03
N ALA A 618 -13.18 -2.20 10.51
CA ALA A 618 -13.66 -3.55 10.22
C ALA A 618 -15.09 -3.79 10.77
N LYS A 619 -15.34 -3.48 12.03
CA LYS A 619 -16.67 -3.65 12.65
C LYS A 619 -17.76 -2.81 11.99
N GLN A 620 -17.43 -1.60 11.53
CA GLN A 620 -18.39 -0.73 10.84
C GLN A 620 -18.93 -1.33 9.53
N ARG A 621 -18.21 -2.29 8.92
CA ARG A 621 -18.69 -3.02 7.74
C ARG A 621 -19.75 -4.07 8.09
N GLY A 622 -19.83 -4.51 9.33
CA GLY A 622 -20.78 -5.53 9.80
C GLY A 622 -22.16 -4.96 10.10
N THR A 623 -23.22 -5.64 9.64
CA THR A 623 -24.63 -5.31 9.89
C THR A 623 -25.19 -6.06 11.10
N THR A 624 -24.61 -7.20 11.44
CA THR A 624 -24.95 -8.03 12.61
C THR A 624 -23.75 -8.15 13.53
N GLN A 625 -23.95 -8.59 14.79
CA GLN A 625 -22.84 -8.81 15.71
C GLN A 625 -21.89 -9.89 15.19
N ALA A 626 -22.39 -10.98 14.65
CA ALA A 626 -21.57 -12.05 14.09
C ALA A 626 -20.67 -11.56 12.92
N GLU A 627 -21.20 -10.66 12.08
CA GLU A 627 -20.41 -10.04 11.02
C GLU A 627 -19.33 -9.11 11.60
N LYS A 628 -19.64 -8.32 12.61
CA LYS A 628 -18.67 -7.45 13.30
C LYS A 628 -17.56 -8.27 13.92
N ASP A 629 -17.90 -9.36 14.59
CA ASP A 629 -16.93 -10.26 15.22
C ASP A 629 -16.02 -10.92 14.17
N LEU A 630 -16.59 -11.38 13.05
CA LEU A 630 -15.82 -11.95 11.94
C LEU A 630 -14.83 -10.95 11.33
N TYR A 631 -15.27 -9.71 11.09
CA TYR A 631 -14.43 -8.70 10.46
C TYR A 631 -13.34 -8.18 11.42
N GLU A 632 -13.66 -8.03 12.71
CA GLU A 632 -12.67 -7.69 13.73
C GLU A 632 -11.62 -8.81 13.87
N TRP A 633 -12.04 -10.06 13.87
CA TRP A 633 -11.12 -11.21 13.87
C TRP A 633 -10.19 -11.19 12.64
N ASN A 634 -10.73 -10.98 11.44
CA ASN A 634 -9.95 -10.81 10.22
C ASN A 634 -8.89 -9.71 10.36
N ALA A 635 -9.30 -8.55 10.87
CA ALA A 635 -8.43 -7.40 11.07
C ALA A 635 -7.29 -7.70 12.06
N ARG A 636 -7.59 -8.35 13.18
CA ARG A 636 -6.61 -8.70 14.22
C ARG A 636 -5.64 -9.80 13.76
N VAL A 637 -6.15 -10.84 13.11
CA VAL A 637 -5.33 -11.96 12.61
C VAL A 637 -4.33 -11.47 11.56
N GLN A 638 -4.76 -10.64 10.61
CA GLN A 638 -3.91 -10.20 9.50
C GLN A 638 -2.63 -9.49 9.99
N ILE A 639 -2.75 -8.62 11.00
CA ILE A 639 -1.62 -7.81 11.50
C ILE A 639 -0.79 -8.53 12.59
N THR A 640 -1.10 -9.79 12.90
CA THR A 640 -0.44 -10.58 13.96
C THR A 640 -0.04 -11.97 13.47
N THR A 641 -0.83 -13.00 13.79
CA THR A 641 -0.53 -14.40 13.41
C THR A 641 -0.65 -14.64 11.90
N TRP A 642 -1.33 -13.77 11.19
CA TRP A 642 -1.68 -13.82 9.77
C TRP A 642 -2.51 -15.04 9.36
N GLY A 643 -2.36 -16.14 10.07
CA GLY A 643 -3.00 -17.40 9.77
C GLY A 643 -3.19 -18.28 11.00
N ASN A 644 -3.45 -19.55 10.74
CA ASN A 644 -3.59 -20.57 11.76
C ASN A 644 -2.25 -20.88 12.45
N ARG A 645 -2.27 -21.78 13.45
CA ARG A 645 -1.07 -22.22 14.18
C ARG A 645 0.07 -22.70 13.27
N TYR A 646 -0.22 -23.39 12.20
CA TYR A 646 0.82 -23.85 11.27
C TYR A 646 1.50 -22.67 10.58
N CYS A 647 0.73 -21.73 10.03
CA CYS A 647 1.27 -20.54 9.39
C CYS A 647 2.10 -19.70 10.37
N ALA A 648 1.58 -19.45 11.57
CA ALA A 648 2.26 -18.67 12.60
C ALA A 648 3.58 -19.31 13.07
N ASN A 649 3.59 -20.63 13.28
CA ASN A 649 4.76 -21.34 13.82
C ASN A 649 5.84 -21.63 12.75
N THR A 650 5.45 -21.80 11.48
CA THR A 650 6.44 -21.88 10.39
C THR A 650 7.09 -20.52 10.06
N GLY A 651 6.57 -19.44 10.60
CA GLY A 651 7.12 -18.08 10.49
C GLY A 651 7.04 -17.46 9.11
N LYS A 652 6.27 -18.03 8.19
CA LYS A 652 6.22 -17.55 6.80
C LYS A 652 5.48 -16.23 6.65
N LEU A 653 4.33 -16.07 7.32
CA LEU A 653 3.49 -14.87 7.24
C LEU A 653 3.22 -14.22 8.60
N ARG A 654 3.55 -14.89 9.71
CA ARG A 654 3.45 -14.31 11.03
C ARG A 654 4.17 -12.96 11.10
N ASP A 655 3.50 -11.98 11.68
CA ASP A 655 4.00 -10.62 11.83
C ASP A 655 4.43 -9.95 10.50
N TYR A 656 4.04 -10.49 9.33
CA TYR A 656 4.33 -9.91 8.03
C TYR A 656 3.77 -8.49 7.90
N ALA A 657 2.55 -8.27 8.39
CA ALA A 657 1.88 -6.98 8.42
C ALA A 657 1.90 -6.32 9.80
N HIS A 658 2.96 -6.55 10.58
CA HIS A 658 3.08 -6.01 11.94
C HIS A 658 2.92 -4.49 11.96
N LYS A 659 2.35 -3.99 13.07
CA LYS A 659 2.09 -2.57 13.29
C LYS A 659 2.61 -2.13 14.65
N GLU A 660 3.35 -1.03 14.67
CA GLU A 660 3.64 -0.32 15.90
C GLU A 660 2.49 0.65 16.18
N TRP A 661 1.36 0.12 16.65
CA TRP A 661 0.18 0.91 17.02
C TRP A 661 -0.10 0.81 18.52
N GLU A 662 -0.72 1.86 19.07
CA GLU A 662 -1.27 1.83 20.43
C GLU A 662 -2.28 0.69 20.58
N GLY A 663 -2.27 0.04 21.69
CA GLY A 663 -3.06 -1.13 22.03
C GLY A 663 -2.36 -2.43 21.66
N ILE A 664 -1.96 -2.65 20.42
CA ILE A 664 -1.24 -3.87 20.03
C ILE A 664 0.16 -3.94 20.66
N LEU A 665 0.85 -2.82 20.82
CA LEU A 665 2.13 -2.77 21.54
C LEU A 665 1.97 -3.29 22.95
N LYS A 666 1.04 -2.73 23.71
CA LYS A 666 0.81 -3.07 25.10
C LYS A 666 0.20 -4.46 25.31
N ASP A 667 -0.80 -4.84 24.49
CA ASP A 667 -1.65 -6.00 24.79
C ASP A 667 -1.26 -7.26 23.99
N PHE A 668 -0.42 -7.12 22.94
CA PHE A 668 0.06 -8.25 22.13
C PHE A 668 1.59 -8.41 22.21
N TYR A 669 2.38 -7.39 21.94
CA TYR A 669 3.83 -7.51 21.93
C TYR A 669 4.45 -7.47 23.32
N TYR A 670 3.97 -6.62 24.23
CA TYR A 670 4.48 -6.57 25.60
C TYR A 670 4.39 -7.93 26.32
N PRO A 671 3.26 -8.68 26.29
CA PRO A 671 3.21 -10.02 26.89
C PRO A 671 4.23 -10.99 26.32
N ARG A 672 4.50 -10.99 25.00
CA ARG A 672 5.57 -11.79 24.39
C ARG A 672 6.92 -11.52 25.04
N TRP A 673 7.32 -10.25 25.09
CA TRP A 673 8.61 -9.82 25.63
C TRP A 673 8.70 -10.03 27.14
N ALA A 674 7.68 -9.69 27.90
CA ALA A 674 7.66 -9.89 29.35
C ALA A 674 7.79 -11.38 29.72
N LYS A 675 7.10 -12.27 29.01
CA LYS A 675 7.23 -13.72 29.21
C LYS A 675 8.63 -14.20 28.88
N TYR A 676 9.18 -13.77 27.76
CA TYR A 676 10.54 -14.18 27.34
C TYR A 676 11.59 -13.76 28.35
N TRP A 677 11.60 -12.48 28.75
CA TRP A 677 12.56 -11.96 29.72
C TRP A 677 12.43 -12.64 31.09
N SER A 678 11.20 -12.99 31.52
CA SER A 678 11.02 -13.70 32.80
C SER A 678 11.59 -15.12 32.76
N VAL A 679 11.47 -15.84 31.65
CA VAL A 679 12.08 -17.17 31.48
C VAL A 679 13.60 -17.10 31.50
N LEU A 680 14.19 -16.11 30.84
CA LEU A 680 15.62 -15.88 30.89
C LEU A 680 16.11 -15.44 32.28
N GLU A 681 15.26 -14.70 33.03
CA GLU A 681 15.57 -14.34 34.44
C GLU A 681 15.68 -15.59 35.32
N GLU A 682 14.81 -16.58 35.14
CA GLU A 682 14.91 -17.87 35.86
C GLU A 682 16.20 -18.61 35.51
N GLN A 683 16.63 -18.56 34.26
CA GLN A 683 17.90 -19.19 33.83
C GLN A 683 19.12 -18.49 34.42
N ILE A 684 19.19 -17.17 34.36
CA ILE A 684 20.32 -16.40 34.89
C ILE A 684 20.41 -16.49 36.44
N ASP A 685 19.24 -16.68 37.10
CA ASP A 685 19.15 -16.90 38.53
C ASP A 685 19.50 -18.33 38.95
N GLY A 686 19.72 -19.26 37.99
CA GLY A 686 20.04 -20.66 38.27
C GLY A 686 18.82 -21.49 38.69
N LYS A 687 17.62 -20.99 38.49
CA LYS A 687 16.34 -21.70 38.77
C LYS A 687 15.93 -22.63 37.63
N ALA A 688 16.44 -22.39 36.43
CA ALA A 688 16.25 -23.21 35.25
C ALA A 688 17.56 -23.39 34.48
N PRO A 689 17.78 -24.49 33.74
CA PRO A 689 18.99 -24.68 32.96
C PRO A 689 19.05 -23.67 31.80
N VAL A 690 20.23 -23.10 31.54
CA VAL A 690 20.47 -22.29 30.34
C VAL A 690 20.51 -23.23 29.15
N LEU A 691 19.62 -22.99 28.19
CA LEU A 691 19.44 -23.86 27.05
C LEU A 691 20.20 -23.33 25.83
N PRO A 692 20.75 -24.21 24.99
CA PRO A 692 21.51 -23.80 23.82
C PRO A 692 20.65 -23.08 22.80
N VAL A 693 21.16 -22.02 22.19
CA VAL A 693 20.52 -21.32 21.07
C VAL A 693 20.61 -22.22 19.83
N GLY A 694 19.53 -22.35 19.08
CA GLY A 694 19.48 -23.16 17.86
C GLY A 694 20.53 -22.77 16.81
N ASN A 695 20.99 -23.72 16.02
CA ASN A 695 22.18 -23.60 15.17
C ASN A 695 22.01 -22.81 13.87
N SER A 696 20.79 -22.44 13.43
CA SER A 696 20.59 -21.59 12.26
C SER A 696 19.65 -20.43 12.55
N SER A 697 19.86 -19.31 11.90
CA SER A 697 19.03 -18.12 12.04
C SER A 697 17.59 -18.38 11.58
N TRP A 698 17.41 -19.13 10.49
CA TRP A 698 16.07 -19.48 9.99
C TRP A 698 15.32 -20.43 10.93
N ALA A 699 15.99 -21.44 11.47
CA ALA A 699 15.38 -22.33 12.46
C ALA A 699 14.95 -21.58 13.72
N ARG A 700 15.75 -20.59 14.16
CA ARG A 700 15.39 -19.72 15.29
C ARG A 700 14.22 -18.81 15.00
N TYR A 701 14.07 -18.35 13.78
CA TYR A 701 12.94 -17.55 13.35
C TYR A 701 11.65 -18.36 13.21
N CYS A 702 11.72 -19.51 12.55
CA CYS A 702 10.54 -20.33 12.24
C CYS A 702 10.03 -21.13 13.43
N GLN A 703 10.93 -21.64 14.29
CA GLN A 703 10.56 -22.48 15.41
C GLN A 703 10.30 -21.64 16.66
N ASP A 704 9.22 -21.94 17.35
CA ASP A 704 9.13 -21.69 18.77
C ASP A 704 10.40 -22.27 19.38
N ASN A 705 11.18 -21.45 20.06
CA ASN A 705 12.44 -21.93 20.60
C ASN A 705 12.13 -23.13 21.51
N PRO A 706 12.37 -24.40 21.09
CA PRO A 706 11.97 -25.57 21.84
C PRO A 706 12.67 -25.63 23.21
N ALA A 707 13.76 -24.86 23.31
CA ALA A 707 14.51 -24.69 24.53
C ALA A 707 13.78 -23.87 25.60
N LEU A 708 12.77 -23.07 25.26
CA LEU A 708 12.06 -22.22 26.21
C LEU A 708 10.68 -22.74 26.57
N THR A 709 10.20 -23.81 25.95
CA THR A 709 8.85 -24.38 26.18
C THR A 709 7.71 -23.36 26.10
N ILE A 710 7.89 -22.26 25.36
CA ILE A 710 6.86 -21.24 25.16
C ILE A 710 6.03 -21.61 23.92
N ASP A 711 4.76 -21.88 24.09
CA ASP A 711 3.81 -21.98 23.00
C ASP A 711 3.34 -20.57 22.64
N TRP A 712 4.06 -19.95 21.69
CA TRP A 712 3.76 -18.59 21.27
C TRP A 712 2.36 -18.44 20.71
N TYR A 713 1.89 -19.37 19.88
CA TYR A 713 0.57 -19.28 19.29
C TYR A 713 -0.54 -19.33 20.35
N ALA A 714 -0.37 -20.16 21.37
CA ALA A 714 -1.33 -20.22 22.49
C ALA A 714 -1.39 -18.91 23.30
N MET A 715 -0.33 -18.10 23.27
CA MET A 715 -0.34 -16.75 23.87
C MET A 715 -0.94 -15.69 22.94
N GLU A 716 -0.83 -15.88 21.64
CA GLU A 716 -1.19 -14.90 20.61
C GLU A 716 -2.66 -15.03 20.17
N GLU A 717 -3.13 -16.26 19.97
CA GLU A 717 -4.48 -16.55 19.50
C GLU A 717 -5.59 -15.89 20.34
N PRO A 718 -5.51 -15.88 21.70
CA PRO A 718 -6.54 -15.22 22.52
C PRO A 718 -6.75 -13.75 22.18
N TRP A 719 -5.68 -13.00 21.85
CA TRP A 719 -5.79 -11.61 21.45
C TRP A 719 -6.53 -11.46 20.09
N THR A 720 -6.35 -12.40 19.17
CA THR A 720 -7.06 -12.37 17.89
C THR A 720 -8.55 -12.65 18.01
N LEU A 721 -8.94 -13.40 19.05
CA LEU A 721 -10.33 -13.78 19.35
C LEU A 721 -11.01 -12.83 20.34
N ASP A 722 -10.26 -11.88 20.90
CA ASP A 722 -10.79 -10.92 21.86
C ASP A 722 -11.55 -9.79 21.14
N HIS A 723 -12.66 -9.35 21.73
CA HIS A 723 -13.50 -8.26 21.25
C HIS A 723 -13.48 -7.04 22.17
N THR A 724 -12.52 -6.96 23.08
CA THR A 724 -12.31 -5.76 23.90
C THR A 724 -12.07 -4.56 22.99
N PRO A 725 -12.88 -3.49 23.07
CA PRO A 725 -12.78 -2.37 22.17
C PRO A 725 -11.54 -1.52 22.47
N TYR A 726 -10.89 -1.05 21.44
CA TYR A 726 -9.85 -0.04 21.49
C TYR A 726 -10.39 1.31 21.00
N GLY A 727 -9.89 2.41 21.56
CA GLY A 727 -10.22 3.75 21.04
C GLY A 727 -9.66 3.95 19.64
N ALA A 728 -10.45 4.56 18.75
CA ALA A 728 -10.05 4.84 17.37
C ALA A 728 -9.48 6.26 17.20
N GLU A 729 -9.96 7.21 18.01
CA GLU A 729 -9.57 8.62 17.92
C GLU A 729 -8.34 8.92 18.78
N GLY A 730 -7.57 9.94 18.40
CA GLY A 730 -6.43 10.41 19.19
C GLY A 730 -6.88 10.98 20.54
N GLU A 731 -6.12 10.70 21.61
CA GLU A 731 -6.44 11.11 22.98
C GLU A 731 -5.28 11.86 23.64
N GLY A 732 -5.63 12.91 24.40
CA GLY A 732 -4.68 13.70 25.18
C GLY A 732 -4.07 14.89 24.42
N ASP A 733 -3.14 15.59 25.06
CA ASP A 733 -2.35 16.65 24.43
C ASP A 733 -1.12 16.07 23.78
N LEU A 734 -1.12 16.00 22.46
CA LEU A 734 -0.05 15.37 21.67
C LEU A 734 1.31 16.03 21.94
N VAL A 735 1.36 17.36 21.91
CA VAL A 735 2.63 18.11 22.04
C VAL A 735 3.23 17.90 23.42
N GLU A 736 2.40 17.98 24.46
CA GLU A 736 2.88 17.74 25.84
C GLU A 736 3.30 16.26 26.02
N THR A 737 2.52 15.32 25.50
CA THR A 737 2.87 13.89 25.55
C THR A 737 4.18 13.59 24.82
N ALA A 738 4.39 14.17 23.63
CA ALA A 738 5.64 13.99 22.89
C ALA A 738 6.86 14.52 23.63
N LYS A 739 6.75 15.70 24.28
CA LYS A 739 7.82 16.27 25.12
C LYS A 739 8.13 15.39 26.32
N GLU A 740 7.10 14.93 27.02
CA GLU A 740 7.23 14.03 28.18
C GLU A 740 7.93 12.73 27.78
N VAL A 741 7.39 12.07 26.76
CA VAL A 741 7.93 10.80 26.25
C VAL A 741 9.37 10.96 25.76
N PHE A 742 9.69 12.01 25.03
CA PHE A 742 11.07 12.29 24.60
C PHE A 742 12.00 12.46 25.80
N LYS A 743 11.59 13.24 26.80
CA LYS A 743 12.38 13.44 28.03
C LYS A 743 12.59 12.14 28.79
N GLU A 744 11.55 11.30 28.89
CA GLU A 744 11.65 9.99 29.56
C GLU A 744 12.53 9.00 28.80
N ALA A 745 12.48 8.98 27.46
CA ALA A 745 13.27 8.05 26.66
C ALA A 745 14.75 8.47 26.51
N PHE A 746 15.05 9.78 26.39
CA PHE A 746 16.35 10.30 25.97
C PHE A 746 16.97 11.32 26.95
N GLY A 747 16.27 11.75 27.98
CA GLY A 747 16.68 12.84 28.89
C GLY A 747 17.66 12.45 29.98
N LYS A 748 18.40 11.33 29.85
CA LYS A 748 19.43 10.87 30.83
C LYS A 748 20.71 11.63 30.71
#